data_7bf789f9b03ebdcab185094aea3a9a5f
#
_entry.id   7bf789f9b03ebdcab185094aea3a9a5f
#
_cell.length_a   1.000
_cell.length_b   1.000
_cell.length_c   1.000
_cell.angle_alpha   90.00
_cell.angle_beta   90.00
_cell.angle_gamma   90.00
#
_symmetry.space_group_name_H-M   'P 1'
#
loop_
_entity.id
_entity.type
_entity.pdbx_description
1 polymer ?
#
loop_
_entity_poly.entity_id
_entity_poly.type
_entity_poly.pdbx_seq_one_letter_code
_entity_poly.pdbx_strand_id
1 'polypeptide(L)'
;MHRLKSNLLWVALMLWVGIAQVYWQLGPHIASYSNASLHTSAFEIFKGLTLLGSDILILLLGYFLSQRSHRESTIIKAWLNTLVLGILASILVAFSTNQLAKVTVFHTDFFNAVFPLLRNTYPLIFGSLLGLILTAVINNQKFAWRRPTLIGIWLLMIVPLFWTPNIWGWTSDHLTLFYALLFVLGANIKQEKRQQKWFLITCSSLLSMVVIQGIMPFMSVDGQTASRFTTPTNIFTVLAAYGIVKITVNHLGQPNWRSLYSYLTLIENTALLASVQLIVKLYNAYGSLKAGIITIIFLLFALACAYVWCGLSTSQFAKRHLQRIDRFTGQPADKQLQLIKKQFNSWMPNISLGMISYLIAALSMLLMNDGFSVSPNVDATYNIFAYTFGQRELLLLFTAFLIFAVIKFIQALTNRYWVGLISVIAVSAVFVVANHEKIVARNEPILPADLAMVRVAKNLFGMVDGVVWLVALVTLVILIVVTVWLEKTHPLRNAVGGVTQRLLFVLLAPCLFATAFLWNHQNTPFNNLMTSIDDQPMFYNQLSGARINGPLLQFMNNIDVTVMVKPVGYSQQTMTAIVRKYHLDAQQINRQRTNSFSKQTIIFNLSESFANPQRVPGVQLKNNPVPYITKLSKQNTGGLMISSGYGGGTANMEYMALTGFVLTNFSPTLPTPYTQLVNNLKNNPSIAQQFKSAIAIHPYNGAFYNRTEVYRKFGIDRFLYLGSKYPIRHQKKIDRSPYLSDQTSYQNVLDQLTNYHGGRFINLVTMQNHFPYNQHFYNEISKYQATKVSAGTDKSSVNDFATGIHHTDEAMKQFITAIDKIERPITVVFYGDHLPGIYGNEMTKDGLKLHETDYFIYSNRYAREHGARNFKQKTAYVAPNDFIAMAAKQTNSKVDWYQALLTRVYEQLPVITEDVQASGNVNAYNSNSRFITQKGKILKENQLTKKQKALLHDYRLVQYDVTAGKHYVVKMMK
;
A
#
# COMPACT_ATOMS: atom_id res chain seq x y z
N MET A 1 51.78 6.03 33.25
CA MET A 1 51.34 4.65 33.40
C MET A 1 49.85 4.56 33.80
N HIS A 2 49.33 5.27 34.80
CA HIS A 2 47.90 5.20 35.22
C HIS A 2 46.93 5.65 34.15
N ARG A 3 47.17 6.76 33.42
CA ARG A 3 46.35 7.22 32.30
C ARG A 3 46.33 6.23 31.11
N LEU A 4 47.43 5.55 30.84
CA LEU A 4 47.51 4.58 29.75
C LEU A 4 46.67 3.32 30.05
N LYS A 5 46.73 2.82 31.28
CA LYS A 5 45.93 1.67 31.77
C LYS A 5 44.45 2.01 31.77
N SER A 6 44.05 3.21 32.17
CA SER A 6 42.67 3.66 32.17
C SER A 6 42.10 3.76 30.72
N ASN A 7 42.87 4.30 29.77
CA ASN A 7 42.45 4.39 28.37
C ASN A 7 42.30 3.00 27.72
N LEU A 8 43.20 2.06 28.03
CA LEU A 8 43.08 0.66 27.54
C LEU A 8 41.84 -0.03 28.07
N LEU A 9 41.46 0.17 29.33
CA LEU A 9 40.22 -0.37 29.91
C LEU A 9 38.96 0.20 29.22
N TRP A 10 38.96 1.49 28.91
CA TRP A 10 37.86 2.10 28.15
C TRP A 10 37.75 1.54 26.71
N VAL A 11 38.87 1.35 26.03
CA VAL A 11 38.89 0.73 24.69
C VAL A 11 38.41 -0.71 24.76
N ALA A 12 38.86 -1.49 25.76
CA ALA A 12 38.41 -2.88 25.94
C ALA A 12 36.89 -2.96 26.22
N LEU A 13 36.35 -2.05 27.05
CA LEU A 13 34.92 -1.98 27.32
C LEU A 13 34.13 -1.61 26.05
N MET A 14 34.63 -0.67 25.23
CA MET A 14 33.98 -0.29 23.97
C MET A 14 33.99 -1.43 22.96
N LEU A 15 35.08 -2.16 22.84
CA LEU A 15 35.15 -3.36 22.00
C LEU A 15 34.16 -4.44 22.49
N TRP A 16 34.07 -4.63 23.79
CA TRP A 16 33.11 -5.57 24.38
C TRP A 16 31.67 -5.19 24.05
N VAL A 17 31.30 -3.91 24.23
CA VAL A 17 29.96 -3.41 23.86
C VAL A 17 29.69 -3.55 22.36
N GLY A 18 30.70 -3.26 21.50
CA GLY A 18 30.59 -3.45 20.06
C GLY A 18 30.31 -4.90 19.65
N ILE A 19 31.04 -5.84 20.25
CA ILE A 19 30.82 -7.30 20.07
C ILE A 19 29.41 -7.68 20.52
N ALA A 20 28.94 -7.16 21.67
CA ALA A 20 27.59 -7.41 22.17
C ALA A 20 26.51 -6.95 21.21
N GLN A 21 26.64 -5.74 20.65
CA GLN A 21 25.66 -5.19 19.71
C GLN A 21 25.60 -5.99 18.39
N VAL A 22 26.74 -6.34 17.81
CA VAL A 22 26.81 -7.16 16.60
C VAL A 22 26.21 -8.55 16.87
N TYR A 23 26.57 -9.15 17.99
CA TYR A 23 26.11 -10.49 18.37
C TYR A 23 24.59 -10.52 18.65
N TRP A 24 24.04 -9.46 19.27
CA TRP A 24 22.62 -9.31 19.50
C TRP A 24 21.82 -9.27 18.20
N GLN A 25 22.33 -8.58 17.19
CA GLN A 25 21.71 -8.49 15.86
C GLN A 25 21.76 -9.82 15.08
N LEU A 26 22.84 -10.59 15.24
CA LEU A 26 23.04 -11.87 14.55
C LEU A 26 22.36 -13.07 15.26
N GLY A 27 22.13 -12.97 16.57
CA GLY A 27 21.66 -14.08 17.43
C GLY A 27 20.34 -14.75 16.97
N PRO A 28 19.29 -14.01 16.60
CA PRO A 28 18.04 -14.61 16.17
C PRO A 28 18.14 -15.49 14.92
N HIS A 29 19.17 -15.29 14.10
CA HIS A 29 19.37 -16.02 12.84
C HIS A 29 20.32 -17.21 12.95
N ILE A 30 21.09 -17.28 14.03
CA ILE A 30 22.01 -18.42 14.31
C ILE A 30 21.29 -19.51 15.11
N ALA A 31 20.25 -19.16 15.84
CA ALA A 31 19.53 -20.03 16.75
C ALA A 31 18.19 -20.50 16.20
N SER A 32 18.19 -21.41 15.23
CA SER A 32 17.06 -22.31 15.05
C SER A 32 17.22 -23.48 16.06
N TYR A 33 16.68 -23.30 17.26
CA TYR A 33 16.79 -24.28 18.35
C TYR A 33 15.93 -25.50 18.09
N SER A 34 16.37 -26.40 17.25
CA SER A 34 15.72 -27.70 17.10
C SER A 34 16.29 -28.79 18.05
N ASN A 35 17.49 -28.57 18.63
CA ASN A 35 18.12 -29.58 19.51
C ASN A 35 18.91 -28.93 20.65
N ALA A 36 18.56 -29.28 21.91
CA ALA A 36 19.34 -28.93 23.08
C ALA A 36 20.73 -29.55 23.00
N SER A 37 21.79 -28.76 23.04
CA SER A 37 23.19 -29.22 22.99
C SER A 37 24.08 -28.35 23.88
N LEU A 38 25.25 -28.93 24.26
CA LEU A 38 26.30 -28.17 24.98
C LEU A 38 26.74 -26.91 24.22
N HIS A 39 26.68 -26.92 22.88
CA HIS A 39 26.99 -25.76 22.05
C HIS A 39 25.97 -24.64 22.22
N THR A 40 24.68 -24.97 22.30
CA THR A 40 23.62 -23.96 22.53
C THR A 40 23.72 -23.33 23.91
N SER A 41 24.07 -24.11 24.95
CA SER A 41 24.32 -23.60 26.30
C SER A 41 25.54 -22.68 26.36
N ALA A 42 26.67 -23.06 25.76
CA ALA A 42 27.85 -22.22 25.68
C ALA A 42 27.56 -20.91 24.93
N PHE A 43 26.74 -20.98 23.88
CA PHE A 43 26.32 -19.82 23.11
C PHE A 43 25.47 -18.85 23.96
N GLU A 44 24.46 -19.34 24.71
CA GLU A 44 23.62 -18.48 25.56
C GLU A 44 24.41 -17.85 26.72
N ILE A 45 25.33 -18.60 27.35
CA ILE A 45 26.24 -18.06 28.36
C ILE A 45 27.10 -16.92 27.76
N PHE A 46 27.69 -17.16 26.60
CA PHE A 46 28.51 -16.13 25.93
C PHE A 46 27.70 -14.90 25.60
N LYS A 47 26.49 -15.06 25.09
CA LYS A 47 25.53 -13.98 24.83
C LYS A 47 25.23 -13.15 26.08
N GLY A 48 24.92 -13.81 27.20
CA GLY A 48 24.67 -13.12 28.47
C GLY A 48 25.88 -12.34 28.98
N LEU A 49 27.07 -12.91 28.90
CA LEU A 49 28.31 -12.22 29.26
C LEU A 49 28.59 -11.00 28.38
N THR A 50 28.28 -11.07 27.08
CA THR A 50 28.44 -9.91 26.19
C THR A 50 27.49 -8.77 26.55
N LEU A 51 26.22 -9.07 26.90
CA LEU A 51 25.23 -8.07 27.29
C LEU A 51 25.60 -7.28 28.56
N LEU A 52 26.33 -7.92 29.48
CA LEU A 52 26.84 -7.27 30.68
C LEU A 52 27.69 -6.01 30.39
N GLY A 53 28.38 -5.98 29.24
CA GLY A 53 29.19 -4.81 28.81
C GLY A 53 28.38 -3.55 28.60
N SER A 54 27.19 -3.64 28.03
CA SER A 54 26.27 -2.51 27.83
C SER A 54 25.79 -1.91 29.14
N ASP A 55 25.44 -2.75 30.11
CA ASP A 55 24.98 -2.32 31.42
C ASP A 55 26.11 -1.65 32.24
N ILE A 56 27.32 -2.21 32.23
CA ILE A 56 28.51 -1.61 32.84
C ILE A 56 28.75 -0.23 32.23
N LEU A 57 28.68 -0.10 30.92
CA LEU A 57 28.90 1.17 30.22
C LEU A 57 27.92 2.24 30.66
N ILE A 58 26.62 1.93 30.66
CA ILE A 58 25.59 2.89 31.05
C ILE A 58 25.71 3.31 32.52
N LEU A 59 26.01 2.40 33.41
CA LEU A 59 26.30 2.72 34.83
C LEU A 59 27.51 3.64 35.00
N LEU A 60 28.58 3.38 34.28
CA LEU A 60 29.78 4.24 34.28
C LEU A 60 29.48 5.61 33.68
N LEU A 61 28.71 5.70 32.59
CA LEU A 61 28.26 6.96 32.04
C LEU A 61 27.46 7.75 33.06
N GLY A 62 26.52 7.10 33.76
CA GLY A 62 25.75 7.71 34.84
C GLY A 62 26.65 8.29 35.92
N TYR A 63 27.59 7.50 36.42
CA TYR A 63 28.53 7.91 37.48
C TYR A 63 29.38 9.12 37.08
N PHE A 64 30.08 9.08 35.94
CA PHE A 64 31.02 10.11 35.53
C PHE A 64 30.34 11.37 34.98
N LEU A 65 29.22 11.24 34.20
CA LEU A 65 28.50 12.39 33.65
C LEU A 65 27.75 13.16 34.70
N SER A 66 27.23 12.50 35.74
CA SER A 66 26.53 13.18 36.82
C SER A 66 27.40 14.16 37.62
N GLN A 67 28.71 14.09 37.53
CA GLN A 67 29.66 14.90 38.27
C GLN A 67 30.13 16.16 37.55
N ARG A 68 29.68 16.44 36.30
CA ARG A 68 30.18 17.58 35.50
C ARG A 68 29.18 18.75 35.37
N SER A 69 29.74 19.98 35.23
CA SER A 69 28.98 21.24 35.13
C SER A 69 28.51 21.61 33.70
N HIS A 70 28.96 20.94 32.63
CA HIS A 70 28.60 21.27 31.23
C HIS A 70 27.94 20.06 30.53
N ARG A 71 26.81 19.63 31.04
CA ARG A 71 26.19 18.36 30.66
C ARG A 71 25.42 18.43 29.35
N GLU A 72 24.73 19.56 29.11
CA GLU A 72 23.71 19.64 28.06
C GLU A 72 24.31 19.82 26.66
N SER A 73 25.36 20.59 26.51
CA SER A 73 26.04 20.76 25.21
C SER A 73 26.66 19.44 24.71
N THR A 74 27.07 18.58 25.62
CA THR A 74 27.64 17.25 25.30
C THR A 74 26.53 16.32 24.79
N ILE A 75 25.34 16.41 25.38
CA ILE A 75 24.16 15.66 25.00
C ILE A 75 23.71 16.02 23.59
N ILE A 76 23.55 17.33 23.32
CA ILE A 76 23.10 17.82 22.01
C ILE A 76 24.13 17.47 20.92
N LYS A 77 25.42 17.51 21.23
CA LYS A 77 26.46 17.04 20.30
C LYS A 77 26.34 15.55 20.01
N ALA A 78 26.13 14.73 21.04
CA ALA A 78 25.93 13.29 20.85
C ALA A 78 24.72 13.00 19.96
N TRP A 79 23.59 13.67 20.21
CA TRP A 79 22.40 13.54 19.39
C TRP A 79 22.63 13.99 17.94
N LEU A 80 23.25 15.16 17.72
CA LEU A 80 23.57 15.64 16.36
C LEU A 80 24.50 14.69 15.61
N ASN A 81 25.51 14.14 16.32
CA ASN A 81 26.42 13.15 15.73
C ASN A 81 25.67 11.87 15.35
N THR A 82 24.77 11.38 16.21
CA THR A 82 23.95 10.19 15.93
C THR A 82 23.03 10.41 14.72
N LEU A 83 22.39 11.59 14.65
CA LEU A 83 21.54 11.99 13.54
C LEU A 83 22.30 11.97 12.20
N VAL A 84 23.43 12.66 12.13
CA VAL A 84 24.20 12.79 10.89
C VAL A 84 24.82 11.46 10.47
N LEU A 85 25.40 10.73 11.42
CA LEU A 85 25.99 9.42 11.11
C LEU A 85 24.94 8.36 10.78
N GLY A 86 23.76 8.41 11.40
CA GLY A 86 22.62 7.56 11.07
C GLY A 86 22.11 7.83 9.64
N ILE A 87 21.97 9.11 9.26
CA ILE A 87 21.59 9.48 7.88
C ILE A 87 22.67 9.03 6.89
N LEU A 88 23.96 9.23 7.18
CA LEU A 88 25.04 8.77 6.31
C LEU A 88 25.07 7.24 6.18
N ALA A 89 24.87 6.52 7.28
CA ALA A 89 24.78 5.06 7.27
C ALA A 89 23.61 4.57 6.41
N SER A 90 22.44 5.19 6.54
CA SER A 90 21.25 4.87 5.74
C SER A 90 21.45 5.13 4.24
N ILE A 91 22.10 6.25 3.89
CA ILE A 91 22.47 6.56 2.50
C ILE A 91 23.45 5.50 1.96
N LEU A 92 24.43 5.10 2.73
CA LEU A 92 25.42 4.10 2.33
C LEU A 92 24.80 2.72 2.11
N VAL A 93 23.90 2.29 2.99
CA VAL A 93 23.14 1.05 2.86
C VAL A 93 22.27 1.07 1.59
N ALA A 94 21.54 2.16 1.35
CA ALA A 94 20.73 2.35 0.16
C ALA A 94 21.57 2.31 -1.14
N PHE A 95 22.76 2.89 -1.13
CA PHE A 95 23.68 2.90 -2.27
C PHE A 95 24.24 1.50 -2.56
N SER A 96 24.66 0.76 -1.50
CA SER A 96 25.30 -0.55 -1.64
C SER A 96 24.34 -1.65 -2.08
N THR A 97 23.05 -1.52 -1.76
CA THR A 97 22.03 -2.52 -2.07
C THR A 97 21.33 -2.27 -3.40
N ASN A 98 21.75 -1.25 -4.17
CA ASN A 98 21.08 -0.78 -5.39
C ASN A 98 19.57 -0.55 -5.20
N GLN A 99 19.16 -0.26 -3.96
CA GLN A 99 17.77 -0.05 -3.55
C GLN A 99 17.39 1.44 -3.47
N LEU A 100 18.20 2.34 -4.05
CA LEU A 100 17.79 3.74 -4.27
C LEU A 100 16.44 3.84 -5.01
N ALA A 101 16.07 2.80 -5.76
CA ALA A 101 14.77 2.68 -6.40
C ALA A 101 13.65 2.12 -5.46
N LYS A 102 14.00 1.52 -4.32
CA LYS A 102 13.04 1.06 -3.30
C LYS A 102 13.15 1.94 -2.05
N VAL A 103 12.54 3.08 -2.14
CA VAL A 103 12.56 4.17 -1.15
C VAL A 103 12.09 3.73 0.25
N THR A 104 11.36 2.63 0.37
CA THR A 104 10.82 2.11 1.63
C THR A 104 11.85 1.78 2.71
N VAL A 105 13.05 1.28 2.34
CA VAL A 105 14.11 0.96 3.30
C VAL A 105 14.81 2.24 3.79
N PHE A 106 15.07 3.21 2.90
CA PHE A 106 15.66 4.50 3.24
C PHE A 106 14.77 5.29 4.21
N HIS A 107 13.45 5.21 4.05
CA HIS A 107 12.51 5.93 4.94
C HIS A 107 12.55 5.42 6.37
N THR A 108 12.48 4.11 6.56
CA THR A 108 12.52 3.53 7.90
C THR A 108 13.79 3.95 8.62
N ASP A 109 14.95 3.85 7.96
CA ASP A 109 16.24 4.17 8.55
C ASP A 109 16.41 5.68 8.76
N PHE A 110 15.93 6.52 7.83
CA PHE A 110 15.95 7.97 8.00
C PHE A 110 15.10 8.42 9.19
N PHE A 111 13.86 7.92 9.31
CA PHE A 111 13.00 8.24 10.44
C PHE A 111 13.52 7.65 11.75
N ASN A 112 14.15 6.49 11.73
CA ASN A 112 14.84 5.92 12.87
C ASN A 112 16.00 6.82 13.36
N ALA A 113 16.70 7.45 12.43
CA ALA A 113 17.78 8.38 12.77
C ALA A 113 17.27 9.75 13.25
N VAL A 114 16.18 10.27 12.66
CA VAL A 114 15.60 11.59 13.00
C VAL A 114 14.78 11.56 14.28
N PHE A 115 14.01 10.49 14.50
CA PHE A 115 13.11 10.32 15.65
C PHE A 115 13.48 9.09 16.51
N PRO A 116 14.72 8.97 16.97
CA PRO A 116 15.18 7.77 17.63
C PRO A 116 14.48 7.45 18.95
N LEU A 117 13.96 8.45 19.68
CA LEU A 117 13.15 8.25 20.88
C LEU A 117 11.79 7.62 20.57
N LEU A 118 11.12 8.06 19.48
CA LEU A 118 9.82 7.54 19.08
C LEU A 118 9.93 6.12 18.47
N ARG A 119 11.04 5.85 17.80
CA ARG A 119 11.30 4.57 17.12
C ARG A 119 12.14 3.60 17.95
N ASN A 120 12.54 4.01 19.15
CA ASN A 120 13.38 3.24 20.05
C ASN A 120 14.68 2.73 19.41
N THR A 121 15.26 3.51 18.52
CA THR A 121 16.56 3.27 17.92
C THR A 121 17.65 3.96 18.75
N TYR A 122 18.86 3.40 18.74
CA TYR A 122 19.99 3.92 19.51
C TYR A 122 19.75 3.96 21.04
N PRO A 123 19.34 2.84 21.66
CA PRO A 123 18.88 2.83 23.05
C PRO A 123 19.97 3.20 24.07
N LEU A 124 21.25 2.96 23.79
CA LEU A 124 22.37 3.33 24.68
C LEU A 124 22.54 4.85 24.77
N ILE A 125 22.54 5.54 23.63
CA ILE A 125 22.69 7.00 23.58
C ILE A 125 21.45 7.67 24.18
N PHE A 126 20.26 7.33 23.68
CA PHE A 126 19.03 7.99 24.11
C PHE A 126 18.63 7.61 25.53
N GLY A 127 18.93 6.38 25.98
CA GLY A 127 18.80 5.98 27.37
C GLY A 127 19.72 6.82 28.27
N SER A 128 20.96 7.06 27.86
CA SER A 128 21.89 7.94 28.59
C SER A 128 21.38 9.40 28.67
N LEU A 129 20.80 9.93 27.57
CA LEU A 129 20.25 11.28 27.53
C LEU A 129 19.05 11.45 28.46
N LEU A 130 18.10 10.54 28.38
CA LEU A 130 16.91 10.51 29.23
C LEU A 130 17.31 10.31 30.69
N GLY A 131 18.27 9.40 30.95
CA GLY A 131 18.83 9.16 32.28
C GLY A 131 19.46 10.40 32.90
N LEU A 132 20.12 11.24 32.11
CA LEU A 132 20.68 12.52 32.56
C LEU A 132 19.59 13.49 33.00
N ILE A 133 18.54 13.62 32.20
CA ILE A 133 17.37 14.45 32.54
C ILE A 133 16.72 13.95 33.83
N LEU A 134 16.43 12.64 33.91
CA LEU A 134 15.85 12.03 35.10
C LEU A 134 16.75 12.21 36.33
N THR A 135 18.06 12.07 36.18
CA THR A 135 19.01 12.29 37.27
C THR A 135 18.97 13.74 37.78
N ALA A 136 18.87 14.72 36.90
CA ALA A 136 18.73 16.13 37.28
C ALA A 136 17.41 16.36 38.06
N VAL A 137 16.32 15.80 37.60
CA VAL A 137 15.02 15.88 38.30
C VAL A 137 15.08 15.23 39.68
N ILE A 138 15.62 14.01 39.78
CA ILE A 138 15.69 13.26 41.04
C ILE A 138 16.65 13.94 42.04
N ASN A 139 17.75 14.50 41.57
CA ASN A 139 18.72 15.20 42.43
C ASN A 139 18.20 16.55 42.96
N ASN A 140 17.22 17.15 42.28
CA ASN A 140 16.53 18.37 42.73
C ASN A 140 15.37 18.10 43.71
N GLN A 141 15.03 16.84 43.95
CA GLN A 141 13.98 16.47 44.90
C GLN A 141 14.47 16.66 46.33
N LYS A 142 13.52 16.96 47.24
CA LYS A 142 13.77 16.95 48.70
C LYS A 142 14.36 15.58 49.10
N PHE A 143 15.28 15.57 50.03
CA PHE A 143 15.98 14.33 50.46
C PHE A 143 14.99 13.22 50.88
N ALA A 144 13.82 13.56 51.43
CA ALA A 144 12.78 12.63 51.79
C ALA A 144 12.24 11.77 50.59
N TRP A 145 12.20 12.34 49.39
CA TRP A 145 11.64 11.64 48.20
C TRP A 145 12.73 10.94 47.37
N ARG A 146 13.96 11.32 47.47
CA ARG A 146 15.07 10.77 46.69
C ARG A 146 15.31 9.28 46.98
N ARG A 147 15.31 8.86 48.25
CA ARG A 147 15.51 7.45 48.63
C ARG A 147 14.35 6.55 48.17
N PRO A 148 13.07 6.87 48.41
CA PRO A 148 11.96 6.10 47.89
C PRO A 148 11.98 5.97 46.35
N THR A 149 12.33 7.04 45.62
CA THR A 149 12.42 7.02 44.15
C THR A 149 13.48 6.04 43.67
N LEU A 150 14.67 6.02 44.27
CA LEU A 150 15.73 5.06 43.91
C LEU A 150 15.36 3.61 44.25
N ILE A 151 14.67 3.40 45.38
CA ILE A 151 14.11 2.07 45.71
C ILE A 151 13.05 1.68 44.69
N GLY A 152 12.17 2.57 44.30
CA GLY A 152 11.17 2.36 43.23
C GLY A 152 11.81 1.95 41.90
N ILE A 153 12.93 2.59 41.53
CA ILE A 153 13.69 2.22 40.30
C ILE A 153 14.23 0.78 40.43
N TRP A 154 14.80 0.41 41.59
CA TRP A 154 15.27 -0.97 41.80
C TRP A 154 14.13 -1.98 41.73
N LEU A 155 12.97 -1.65 42.32
CA LEU A 155 11.76 -2.52 42.23
C LEU A 155 11.29 -2.68 40.78
N LEU A 156 11.28 -1.59 40.00
CA LEU A 156 10.93 -1.62 38.58
C LEU A 156 11.88 -2.51 37.76
N MET A 157 13.16 -2.59 38.12
CA MET A 157 14.13 -3.47 37.46
C MET A 157 13.86 -4.96 37.76
N ILE A 158 13.17 -5.28 38.84
CA ILE A 158 12.84 -6.66 39.23
C ILE A 158 11.54 -7.15 38.55
N VAL A 159 10.62 -6.25 38.25
CA VAL A 159 9.29 -6.57 37.68
C VAL A 159 9.36 -7.47 36.43
N PRO A 160 10.27 -7.24 35.45
CA PRO A 160 10.36 -8.08 34.23
C PRO A 160 10.64 -9.57 34.51
N LEU A 161 11.16 -9.90 35.70
CA LEU A 161 11.44 -11.27 36.08
C LEU A 161 10.15 -12.09 36.33
N PHE A 162 9.10 -11.42 36.83
CA PHE A 162 7.89 -12.08 37.34
C PHE A 162 6.66 -11.93 36.41
N TRP A 163 6.70 -11.04 35.40
CA TRP A 163 5.54 -10.71 34.61
C TRP A 163 5.68 -11.05 33.14
N THR A 164 4.72 -11.83 32.59
CA THR A 164 4.59 -12.08 31.14
C THR A 164 3.13 -11.93 30.70
N PRO A 165 2.86 -11.28 29.56
CA PRO A 165 3.81 -10.57 28.68
C PRO A 165 4.42 -9.40 29.44
N ASN A 166 5.62 -8.97 29.02
CA ASN A 166 6.33 -7.86 29.66
C ASN A 166 5.50 -6.57 29.54
N ILE A 167 4.79 -6.18 30.61
CA ILE A 167 3.86 -5.02 30.62
C ILE A 167 4.56 -3.68 30.37
N TRP A 168 5.88 -3.62 30.52
CA TRP A 168 6.68 -2.41 30.29
C TRP A 168 7.25 -2.35 28.87
N GLY A 169 7.00 -3.35 28.02
CA GLY A 169 7.58 -3.41 26.69
C GLY A 169 9.11 -3.50 26.66
N TRP A 170 9.77 -3.93 27.74
CA TRP A 170 11.22 -4.07 27.82
C TRP A 170 11.70 -5.33 27.11
N THR A 171 11.27 -5.50 25.89
CA THR A 171 11.85 -6.47 24.96
C THR A 171 13.15 -5.90 24.36
N SER A 172 13.80 -6.68 23.50
CA SER A 172 14.94 -6.20 22.71
C SER A 172 14.69 -4.89 22.00
N ASP A 173 13.42 -4.54 21.76
CA ASP A 173 13.00 -3.40 20.96
C ASP A 173 12.72 -2.15 21.82
N HIS A 174 12.71 -2.23 23.16
CA HIS A 174 12.34 -1.12 24.05
C HIS A 174 13.32 -0.89 25.20
N LEU A 175 14.62 -0.86 24.90
CA LEU A 175 15.69 -0.73 25.91
C LEU A 175 15.97 0.71 26.36
N THR A 176 15.46 1.73 25.69
CA THR A 176 15.79 3.14 25.98
C THR A 176 15.42 3.54 27.42
N LEU A 177 14.20 3.21 27.87
CA LEU A 177 13.78 3.52 29.23
C LEU A 177 14.58 2.74 30.28
N PHE A 178 14.86 1.46 30.00
CA PHE A 178 15.69 0.62 30.87
C PHE A 178 17.08 1.23 31.07
N TYR A 179 17.76 1.62 29.98
CA TYR A 179 19.06 2.26 30.07
C TYR A 179 19.01 3.64 30.75
N ALA A 180 17.91 4.39 30.61
CA ALA A 180 17.72 5.63 31.33
C ALA A 180 17.67 5.41 32.86
N LEU A 181 16.92 4.41 33.33
CA LEU A 181 16.85 4.05 34.73
C LEU A 181 18.18 3.50 35.25
N LEU A 182 18.86 2.69 34.45
CA LEU A 182 20.17 2.15 34.78
C LEU A 182 21.22 3.26 34.90
N PHE A 183 21.16 4.27 34.03
CA PHE A 183 21.96 5.48 34.11
C PHE A 183 21.76 6.25 35.45
N VAL A 184 20.50 6.42 35.88
CA VAL A 184 20.13 7.03 37.16
C VAL A 184 20.74 6.27 38.32
N LEU A 185 20.69 4.93 38.28
CA LEU A 185 21.34 4.11 39.29
C LEU A 185 22.88 4.33 39.31
N GLY A 186 23.50 4.39 38.14
CA GLY A 186 24.91 4.71 37.98
C GLY A 186 25.29 6.06 38.58
N ALA A 187 24.50 7.12 38.31
CA ALA A 187 24.67 8.48 38.81
C ALA A 187 24.59 8.58 40.35
N ASN A 188 23.92 7.61 40.98
CA ASN A 188 23.75 7.59 42.44
C ASN A 188 24.65 6.55 43.17
N ILE A 189 25.61 5.96 42.46
CA ILE A 189 26.60 5.08 43.08
C ILE A 189 27.42 5.87 44.12
N LYS A 190 27.35 5.45 45.39
CA LYS A 190 28.19 5.98 46.47
C LYS A 190 29.42 5.08 46.63
N GLN A 191 30.57 5.71 46.84
CA GLN A 191 31.80 4.98 47.21
C GLN A 191 31.65 4.41 48.62
N GLU A 192 31.98 3.16 48.80
CA GLU A 192 32.02 2.50 50.11
C GLU A 192 33.40 1.95 50.38
N LYS A 193 33.89 2.11 51.63
CA LYS A 193 35.23 1.59 52.03
C LYS A 193 35.26 0.03 52.10
N ARG A 194 34.11 -0.62 52.38
CA ARG A 194 34.00 -2.09 52.43
C ARG A 194 33.38 -2.65 51.16
N GLN A 195 34.21 -3.21 50.30
CA GLN A 195 33.77 -3.79 48.99
C GLN A 195 33.39 -5.26 49.04
N GLN A 196 33.65 -5.95 50.17
CA GLN A 196 33.43 -7.42 50.29
C GLN A 196 31.98 -7.85 49.99
N LYS A 197 30.97 -7.09 50.48
CA LYS A 197 29.54 -7.39 50.19
C LYS A 197 29.24 -7.33 48.71
N TRP A 198 29.75 -6.30 48.02
CA TRP A 198 29.52 -6.16 46.60
C TRP A 198 30.28 -7.16 45.75
N PHE A 199 31.45 -7.63 46.21
CA PHE A 199 32.16 -8.71 45.57
C PHE A 199 31.34 -10.02 45.63
N LEU A 200 30.76 -10.36 46.79
CA LEU A 200 29.90 -11.54 46.94
C LEU A 200 28.66 -11.44 46.10
N ILE A 201 27.97 -10.30 46.08
CA ILE A 201 26.77 -10.06 45.23
C ILE A 201 27.14 -10.21 43.77
N THR A 202 28.24 -9.67 43.31
CA THR A 202 28.72 -9.79 41.93
C THR A 202 28.99 -11.22 41.54
N CYS A 203 29.77 -11.96 42.37
CA CYS A 203 30.08 -13.36 42.10
C CYS A 203 28.81 -14.24 42.08
N SER A 204 27.90 -14.05 43.04
CA SER A 204 26.67 -14.82 43.08
C SER A 204 25.75 -14.51 41.90
N SER A 205 25.65 -13.26 41.50
CA SER A 205 24.85 -12.85 40.31
C SER A 205 25.43 -13.38 39.00
N LEU A 206 26.76 -13.34 38.83
CA LEU A 206 27.43 -13.93 37.65
C LEU A 206 27.26 -15.46 37.63
N LEU A 207 27.38 -16.13 38.78
CA LEU A 207 27.16 -17.56 38.85
C LEU A 207 25.70 -17.92 38.53
N SER A 208 24.75 -17.19 39.09
CA SER A 208 23.32 -17.39 38.79
C SER A 208 23.02 -17.18 37.31
N MET A 209 23.59 -16.16 36.71
CA MET A 209 23.42 -15.87 35.28
C MET A 209 23.99 -17.02 34.42
N VAL A 210 25.19 -17.51 34.70
CA VAL A 210 25.82 -18.61 33.95
C VAL A 210 25.05 -19.91 34.12
N VAL A 211 24.62 -20.22 35.33
CA VAL A 211 23.86 -21.45 35.64
C VAL A 211 22.49 -21.42 34.92
N ILE A 212 21.75 -20.35 35.05
CA ILE A 212 20.41 -20.22 34.42
C ILE A 212 20.54 -20.29 32.91
N GLN A 213 21.44 -19.55 32.29
CA GLN A 213 21.61 -19.54 30.84
C GLN A 213 22.18 -20.88 30.32
N GLY A 214 23.00 -21.57 31.09
CA GLY A 214 23.51 -22.89 30.73
C GLY A 214 22.45 -24.01 30.78
N ILE A 215 21.46 -23.90 31.68
CA ILE A 215 20.43 -24.92 31.89
C ILE A 215 19.22 -24.66 30.97
N MET A 216 18.91 -23.40 30.63
CA MET A 216 17.73 -23.00 29.84
C MET A 216 17.51 -23.80 28.55
N PRO A 217 18.52 -24.08 27.72
CA PRO A 217 18.33 -24.86 26.50
C PRO A 217 17.83 -26.28 26.73
N PHE A 218 18.06 -26.83 27.93
CA PHE A 218 17.65 -28.18 28.31
C PHE A 218 16.24 -28.26 28.94
N MET A 219 15.65 -27.11 29.30
CA MET A 219 14.37 -27.05 30.05
C MET A 219 13.13 -26.98 29.19
N SER A 220 13.18 -27.20 27.89
CA SER A 220 12.05 -27.12 26.94
C SER A 220 11.07 -25.95 27.25
N VAL A 221 11.62 -24.80 27.66
CA VAL A 221 10.85 -23.62 28.03
C VAL A 221 10.48 -22.87 26.74
N ASP A 222 9.28 -22.27 26.68
CA ASP A 222 8.87 -21.48 25.55
C ASP A 222 9.84 -20.31 25.31
N GLY A 223 9.96 -19.88 24.03
CA GLY A 223 10.91 -18.84 23.64
C GLY A 223 10.67 -17.48 24.35
N GLN A 224 9.45 -17.20 24.81
CA GLN A 224 9.15 -15.99 25.57
C GLN A 224 9.65 -16.07 27.01
N THR A 225 9.51 -17.20 27.65
CA THR A 225 10.02 -17.42 29.02
C THR A 225 11.55 -17.47 29.02
N ALA A 226 12.18 -18.11 28.03
CA ALA A 226 13.64 -18.15 27.90
C ALA A 226 14.23 -16.74 27.67
N SER A 227 13.56 -15.89 26.91
CA SER A 227 14.05 -14.53 26.59
C SER A 227 14.22 -13.64 27.83
N ARG A 228 13.48 -13.87 28.93
CA ARG A 228 13.62 -13.07 30.17
C ARG A 228 15.00 -13.18 30.81
N PHE A 229 15.67 -14.31 30.64
CA PHE A 229 16.97 -14.58 31.25
C PHE A 229 18.13 -14.30 30.32
N THR A 230 17.82 -14.04 29.03
CA THR A 230 18.81 -13.80 27.97
C THR A 230 18.79 -12.36 27.46
N THR A 231 18.18 -11.40 28.20
CA THR A 231 18.11 -9.98 27.87
C THR A 231 18.98 -9.14 28.80
N PRO A 232 19.40 -7.93 28.39
CA PRO A 232 20.08 -6.96 29.28
C PRO A 232 19.25 -6.61 30.52
N THR A 233 17.93 -6.72 30.44
CA THR A 233 17.01 -6.40 31.55
C THR A 233 16.96 -7.46 32.64
N ASN A 234 17.72 -8.54 32.52
CA ASN A 234 17.83 -9.58 33.55
C ASN A 234 18.43 -9.01 34.83
N ILE A 235 17.74 -9.20 35.96
CA ILE A 235 18.19 -8.67 37.25
C ILE A 235 19.58 -9.16 37.66
N PHE A 236 19.99 -10.41 37.32
CA PHE A 236 21.30 -10.92 37.61
C PHE A 236 22.39 -10.22 36.80
N THR A 237 22.10 -9.89 35.53
CA THR A 237 22.98 -9.07 34.67
C THR A 237 23.13 -7.66 35.25
N VAL A 238 22.05 -7.02 35.66
CA VAL A 238 22.04 -5.69 36.27
C VAL A 238 22.80 -5.66 37.60
N LEU A 239 22.56 -6.63 38.48
CA LEU A 239 23.26 -6.73 39.77
C LEU A 239 24.78 -6.99 39.61
N ALA A 240 25.15 -7.84 38.67
CA ALA A 240 26.53 -8.12 38.33
C ALA A 240 27.22 -6.86 37.80
N ALA A 241 26.58 -6.17 36.82
CA ALA A 241 27.07 -4.93 36.25
C ALA A 241 27.25 -3.83 37.31
N TYR A 242 26.22 -3.64 38.17
CA TYR A 242 26.23 -2.65 39.23
C TYR A 242 27.33 -2.94 40.24
N GLY A 243 27.52 -4.22 40.66
CA GLY A 243 28.59 -4.63 41.56
C GLY A 243 29.98 -4.44 40.97
N ILE A 244 30.18 -4.81 39.69
CA ILE A 244 31.45 -4.58 38.98
C ILE A 244 31.81 -3.09 38.96
N VAL A 245 30.85 -2.23 38.59
CA VAL A 245 31.09 -0.76 38.54
C VAL A 245 31.40 -0.24 39.94
N LYS A 246 30.69 -0.69 40.96
CA LYS A 246 30.90 -0.25 42.34
C LYS A 246 32.28 -0.63 42.91
N ILE A 247 32.81 -1.76 42.46
CA ILE A 247 34.15 -2.22 42.86
C ILE A 247 35.25 -1.49 42.05
N THR A 248 35.02 -1.28 40.76
CA THR A 248 36.06 -0.84 39.83
C THR A 248 36.12 0.67 39.60
N VAL A 249 35.04 1.42 39.92
CA VAL A 249 34.93 2.84 39.60
C VAL A 249 36.05 3.71 40.17
N ASN A 250 36.63 3.31 41.34
CA ASN A 250 37.72 4.02 41.98
C ASN A 250 39.08 3.88 41.23
N HIS A 251 39.21 2.84 40.42
CA HIS A 251 40.43 2.55 39.64
C HIS A 251 40.35 3.07 38.20
N LEU A 252 39.19 3.56 37.77
CA LEU A 252 38.96 4.10 36.44
C LEU A 252 39.17 5.63 36.43
N GLY A 253 40.08 6.09 35.58
CA GLY A 253 40.22 7.51 35.31
C GLY A 253 39.08 8.06 34.47
N GLN A 254 38.90 9.38 34.49
CA GLN A 254 37.88 10.01 33.64
C GLN A 254 38.12 9.76 32.15
N PRO A 255 37.14 9.30 31.38
CA PRO A 255 37.31 9.05 29.95
C PRO A 255 37.47 10.35 29.15
N ASN A 256 38.09 10.26 27.98
CA ASN A 256 38.03 11.32 27.00
C ASN A 256 36.62 11.33 26.34
N TRP A 257 35.77 12.20 26.84
CA TRP A 257 34.33 12.22 26.46
C TRP A 257 34.13 12.48 24.98
N ARG A 258 35.00 13.23 24.30
CA ARG A 258 34.87 13.45 22.86
C ARG A 258 35.05 12.16 22.07
N SER A 259 36.04 11.37 22.42
CA SER A 259 36.29 10.08 21.81
C SER A 259 35.19 9.08 22.18
N LEU A 260 34.78 9.05 23.45
CA LEU A 260 33.79 8.10 23.95
C LEU A 260 32.43 8.21 23.23
N TYR A 261 31.87 9.43 23.09
CA TYR A 261 30.62 9.63 22.39
C TYR A 261 30.70 9.37 20.88
N SER A 262 31.84 9.67 20.26
CA SER A 262 32.07 9.31 18.86
C SER A 262 32.13 7.81 18.67
N TYR A 263 32.75 7.07 19.59
CA TYR A 263 32.78 5.61 19.56
C TYR A 263 31.40 4.97 19.84
N LEU A 264 30.65 5.50 20.80
CA LEU A 264 29.26 5.03 21.06
C LEU A 264 28.37 5.20 19.83
N THR A 265 28.41 6.37 19.23
CA THR A 265 27.67 6.66 18.01
C THR A 265 28.09 5.71 16.88
N LEU A 266 29.38 5.42 16.77
CA LEU A 266 29.92 4.47 15.83
C LEU A 266 29.42 3.04 16.10
N ILE A 267 29.48 2.58 17.35
CA ILE A 267 29.04 1.22 17.73
C ILE A 267 27.56 1.02 17.43
N GLU A 268 26.69 1.97 17.78
CA GLU A 268 25.26 1.84 17.49
C GLU A 268 24.95 1.91 15.98
N ASN A 269 25.69 2.73 15.23
CA ASN A 269 25.56 2.76 13.76
C ASN A 269 26.20 1.52 13.10
N THR A 270 27.23 0.93 13.69
CA THR A 270 27.81 -0.34 13.22
C THR A 270 26.82 -1.49 13.38
N ALA A 271 26.02 -1.50 14.44
CA ALA A 271 24.95 -2.47 14.61
C ALA A 271 23.87 -2.32 13.50
N LEU A 272 23.56 -1.11 13.08
CA LEU A 272 22.65 -0.84 11.96
C LEU A 272 23.25 -1.32 10.62
N LEU A 273 24.53 -1.07 10.38
CA LEU A 273 25.26 -1.50 9.18
C LEU A 273 25.48 -3.02 9.13
N ALA A 274 25.63 -3.64 10.30
CA ALA A 274 25.71 -5.09 10.45
C ALA A 274 24.35 -5.77 10.46
N SER A 275 23.27 -5.06 10.11
CA SER A 275 21.93 -5.65 10.05
C SER A 275 21.97 -6.90 9.17
N VAL A 276 21.36 -7.97 9.65
CA VAL A 276 21.37 -9.29 8.99
C VAL A 276 20.87 -9.21 7.55
N GLN A 277 19.93 -8.30 7.29
CA GLN A 277 19.42 -8.07 5.94
C GLN A 277 20.51 -7.59 4.96
N LEU A 278 21.42 -6.72 5.40
CA LEU A 278 22.53 -6.25 4.58
C LEU A 278 23.54 -7.38 4.35
N ILE A 279 23.93 -8.10 5.41
CA ILE A 279 24.90 -9.20 5.33
C ILE A 279 24.36 -10.34 4.46
N VAL A 280 23.08 -10.73 4.63
CA VAL A 280 22.44 -11.78 3.82
C VAL A 280 22.34 -11.36 2.35
N LYS A 281 22.01 -10.10 2.07
CA LYS A 281 21.95 -9.59 0.70
C LYS A 281 23.33 -9.51 0.04
N LEU A 282 24.34 -9.07 0.76
CA LEU A 282 25.73 -9.07 0.29
C LEU A 282 26.26 -10.50 0.07
N TYR A 283 25.94 -11.41 0.98
CA TYR A 283 26.27 -12.82 0.85
C TYR A 283 25.64 -13.46 -0.39
N ASN A 284 24.34 -13.24 -0.59
CA ASN A 284 23.62 -13.78 -1.75
C ASN A 284 24.07 -13.16 -3.09
N ALA A 285 24.50 -11.88 -3.07
CA ALA A 285 24.95 -11.19 -4.28
C ALA A 285 26.41 -11.52 -4.68
N TYR A 286 27.30 -11.73 -3.70
CA TYR A 286 28.76 -11.73 -3.97
C TYR A 286 29.52 -12.94 -3.39
N GLY A 287 28.88 -13.81 -2.62
CA GLY A 287 29.52 -14.94 -1.92
C GLY A 287 30.28 -14.51 -0.65
N SER A 288 30.67 -15.47 0.21
CA SER A 288 31.15 -15.22 1.57
C SER A 288 32.38 -14.31 1.67
N LEU A 289 33.39 -14.53 0.83
CA LEU A 289 34.65 -13.79 0.94
C LEU A 289 34.49 -12.33 0.45
N LYS A 290 33.81 -12.12 -0.69
CA LYS A 290 33.58 -10.78 -1.23
C LYS A 290 32.65 -9.98 -0.33
N ALA A 291 31.59 -10.60 0.24
CA ALA A 291 30.70 -9.97 1.18
C ALA A 291 31.44 -9.51 2.44
N GLY A 292 32.35 -10.31 2.97
CA GLY A 292 33.22 -9.94 4.10
C GLY A 292 34.12 -8.73 3.80
N ILE A 293 34.77 -8.73 2.64
CA ILE A 293 35.63 -7.60 2.21
C ILE A 293 34.81 -6.32 2.04
N ILE A 294 33.67 -6.39 1.37
CA ILE A 294 32.76 -5.24 1.18
C ILE A 294 32.29 -4.69 2.54
N THR A 295 31.93 -5.56 3.48
CA THR A 295 31.53 -5.15 4.83
C THR A 295 32.66 -4.43 5.56
N ILE A 296 33.91 -4.93 5.45
CA ILE A 296 35.09 -4.28 6.05
C ILE A 296 35.35 -2.92 5.41
N ILE A 297 35.27 -2.79 4.08
CA ILE A 297 35.43 -1.51 3.36
C ILE A 297 34.35 -0.52 3.82
N PHE A 298 33.12 -0.96 3.97
CA PHE A 298 32.02 -0.15 4.50
C PHE A 298 32.27 0.35 5.91
N LEU A 299 32.74 -0.51 6.80
CA LEU A 299 33.11 -0.16 8.17
C LEU A 299 34.23 0.88 8.19
N LEU A 300 35.28 0.69 7.39
CA LEU A 300 36.37 1.64 7.26
C LEU A 300 35.92 2.99 6.69
N PHE A 301 35.02 2.99 5.72
CA PHE A 301 34.46 4.22 5.16
C PHE A 301 33.56 4.95 6.18
N ALA A 302 32.71 4.22 6.91
CA ALA A 302 31.90 4.78 7.99
C ALA A 302 32.77 5.39 9.10
N LEU A 303 33.88 4.73 9.47
CA LEU A 303 34.90 5.25 10.38
C LEU A 303 35.55 6.55 9.87
N ALA A 304 35.93 6.61 8.60
CA ALA A 304 36.47 7.78 7.97
C ALA A 304 35.46 8.95 7.96
N CYS A 305 34.20 8.69 7.60
CA CYS A 305 33.12 9.68 7.65
C CYS A 305 32.87 10.20 9.08
N ALA A 306 32.87 9.31 10.08
CA ALA A 306 32.75 9.69 11.50
C ALA A 306 33.92 10.56 11.95
N TYR A 307 35.15 10.24 11.53
CA TYR A 307 36.34 11.04 11.84
C TYR A 307 36.28 12.44 11.22
N VAL A 308 35.93 12.55 9.94
CA VAL A 308 35.74 13.82 9.24
C VAL A 308 34.64 14.65 9.90
N TRP A 309 33.51 14.04 10.26
CA TRP A 309 32.43 14.73 10.96
C TRP A 309 32.83 15.21 12.35
N CYS A 310 33.59 14.42 13.11
CA CYS A 310 34.14 14.87 14.39
C CYS A 310 35.06 16.10 14.23
N GLY A 311 35.82 16.16 13.14
CA GLY A 311 36.60 17.34 12.75
C GLY A 311 35.73 18.57 12.46
N LEU A 312 34.66 18.37 11.65
CA LEU A 312 33.71 19.43 11.30
C LEU A 312 32.89 19.92 12.52
N SER A 313 32.54 19.05 13.45
CA SER A 313 31.82 19.42 14.67
C SER A 313 32.67 20.27 15.64
N THR A 314 33.96 20.34 15.44
CA THR A 314 34.89 21.25 16.19
C THR A 314 35.07 22.61 15.50
N SER A 315 34.44 22.84 14.35
CA SER A 315 34.52 24.09 13.59
C SER A 315 34.04 25.31 14.39
N GLN A 316 34.49 26.52 14.01
CA GLN A 316 34.07 27.75 14.66
C GLN A 316 32.56 28.01 14.56
N PHE A 317 31.90 27.56 13.49
CA PHE A 317 30.47 27.68 13.32
C PHE A 317 29.70 26.83 14.35
N ALA A 318 30.09 25.56 14.51
CA ALA A 318 29.53 24.69 15.52
C ALA A 318 29.79 25.21 16.95
N LYS A 319 30.99 25.74 17.22
CA LYS A 319 31.31 26.37 18.51
C LYS A 319 30.42 27.56 18.82
N ARG A 320 30.10 28.45 17.84
CA ARG A 320 29.24 29.61 18.08
C ARG A 320 27.81 29.20 18.44
N HIS A 321 27.26 28.19 17.80
CA HIS A 321 25.91 27.71 18.10
C HIS A 321 25.85 26.97 19.44
N LEU A 322 26.85 26.16 19.74
CA LEU A 322 26.97 25.49 21.04
C LEU A 322 27.17 26.45 22.20
N GLN A 323 27.89 27.56 22.00
CA GLN A 323 28.02 28.65 23.02
C GLN A 323 26.69 29.38 23.30
N ARG A 324 25.71 29.36 22.35
CA ARG A 324 24.35 29.87 22.63
C ARG A 324 23.62 28.92 23.55
N ILE A 325 23.79 27.62 23.32
CA ILE A 325 23.22 26.57 24.18
C ILE A 325 23.86 26.61 25.56
N ASP A 326 25.19 26.68 25.65
CA ASP A 326 25.92 26.80 26.92
C ASP A 326 25.51 28.05 27.69
N ARG A 327 25.25 29.20 27.02
CA ARG A 327 24.73 30.43 27.66
C ARG A 327 23.31 30.26 28.17
N PHE A 328 22.46 29.48 27.48
CA PHE A 328 21.10 29.16 27.93
C PHE A 328 21.17 28.24 29.15
N THR A 329 21.97 27.18 29.09
CA THR A 329 22.08 26.17 30.14
C THR A 329 22.82 26.68 31.39
N GLY A 330 23.69 27.66 31.23
CA GLY A 330 24.40 28.34 32.37
C GLY A 330 23.54 29.34 33.15
N GLN A 331 22.27 29.56 32.75
CA GLN A 331 21.34 30.41 33.51
C GLN A 331 20.73 29.66 34.70
N PRO A 332 20.29 30.35 35.77
CA PRO A 332 19.51 29.73 36.85
C PRO A 332 18.28 28.97 36.32
N ALA A 333 17.93 27.85 36.94
CA ALA A 333 16.89 26.95 36.47
C ALA A 333 15.52 27.63 36.32
N ASP A 334 15.21 28.60 37.18
CA ASP A 334 13.99 29.41 37.09
C ASP A 334 13.94 30.28 35.81
N LYS A 335 15.09 30.89 35.43
CA LYS A 335 15.20 31.65 34.17
C LYS A 335 15.16 30.76 32.94
N GLN A 336 15.83 29.61 33.00
CA GLN A 336 15.72 28.60 31.93
C GLN A 336 14.26 28.14 31.72
N LEU A 337 13.57 27.83 32.82
CA LEU A 337 12.17 27.40 32.77
C LEU A 337 11.25 28.51 32.22
N GLN A 338 11.49 29.77 32.60
CA GLN A 338 10.77 30.93 32.07
C GLN A 338 11.01 31.11 30.56
N LEU A 339 12.24 30.97 30.09
CA LEU A 339 12.59 31.07 28.66
C LEU A 339 11.97 29.90 27.87
N ILE A 340 12.07 28.68 28.39
CA ILE A 340 11.41 27.50 27.79
C ILE A 340 9.89 27.71 27.75
N LYS A 341 9.28 28.12 28.84
CA LYS A 341 7.84 28.39 28.90
C LYS A 341 7.40 29.49 27.94
N LYS A 342 8.18 30.55 27.82
CA LYS A 342 7.94 31.64 26.86
C LYS A 342 8.03 31.12 25.41
N GLN A 343 9.05 30.35 25.09
CA GLN A 343 9.26 29.79 23.76
C GLN A 343 8.18 28.72 23.44
N PHE A 344 7.89 27.86 24.40
CA PHE A 344 6.83 26.84 24.27
C PHE A 344 5.46 27.50 24.07
N ASN A 345 5.14 28.54 24.84
CA ASN A 345 3.88 29.28 24.67
C ASN A 345 3.80 29.97 23.30
N SER A 346 4.94 30.40 22.73
CA SER A 346 4.97 30.98 21.37
C SER A 346 4.74 29.92 20.27
N TRP A 347 5.15 28.68 20.50
CA TRP A 347 4.97 27.56 19.56
C TRP A 347 3.65 26.83 19.73
N MET A 348 3.08 26.88 20.93
CA MET A 348 1.87 26.15 21.31
C MET A 348 0.72 26.33 20.33
N PRO A 349 0.39 27.51 19.78
CA PRO A 349 -0.66 27.64 18.78
C PRO A 349 -0.37 26.83 17.51
N ASN A 350 0.89 26.77 17.06
CA ASN A 350 1.25 26.00 15.86
C ASN A 350 1.31 24.49 16.15
N ILE A 351 1.76 24.11 17.35
CA ILE A 351 1.72 22.70 17.80
C ILE A 351 0.25 22.23 17.87
N SER A 352 -0.62 23.05 18.44
CA SER A 352 -2.06 22.74 18.51
C SER A 352 -2.69 22.58 17.11
N LEU A 353 -2.31 23.45 16.15
CA LEU A 353 -2.75 23.29 14.76
C LEU A 353 -2.26 21.97 14.16
N GLY A 354 -1.02 21.59 14.39
CA GLY A 354 -0.46 20.31 13.93
C GLY A 354 -1.23 19.12 14.54
N MET A 355 -1.49 19.15 15.83
CA MET A 355 -2.28 18.12 16.52
C MET A 355 -3.71 18.04 15.99
N ILE A 356 -4.39 19.18 15.80
CA ILE A 356 -5.75 19.22 15.26
C ILE A 356 -5.75 18.72 13.81
N SER A 357 -4.77 19.12 13.00
CA SER A 357 -4.63 18.60 11.63
C SER A 357 -4.45 17.08 11.61
N TYR A 358 -3.65 16.54 12.52
CA TYR A 358 -3.46 15.10 12.68
C TYR A 358 -4.76 14.39 13.10
N LEU A 359 -5.51 14.97 14.04
CA LEU A 359 -6.81 14.44 14.45
C LEU A 359 -7.81 14.46 13.30
N ILE A 360 -7.87 15.53 12.50
CA ILE A 360 -8.75 15.60 11.33
C ILE A 360 -8.36 14.50 10.31
N ALA A 361 -7.07 14.32 10.04
CA ALA A 361 -6.58 13.27 9.15
C ALA A 361 -6.95 11.88 9.66
N ALA A 362 -6.71 11.61 10.95
CA ALA A 362 -7.04 10.33 11.58
C ALA A 362 -8.54 10.03 11.55
N LEU A 363 -9.37 10.98 11.99
CA LEU A 363 -10.82 10.84 11.99
C LEU A 363 -11.38 10.67 10.57
N SER A 364 -10.85 11.41 9.57
CA SER A 364 -11.28 11.25 8.20
C SER A 364 -11.02 9.85 7.66
N MET A 365 -9.91 9.23 8.02
CA MET A 365 -9.57 7.86 7.62
C MET A 365 -10.41 6.82 8.39
N LEU A 366 -10.60 7.00 9.70
CA LEU A 366 -11.40 6.10 10.52
C LEU A 366 -12.86 6.06 10.06
N LEU A 367 -13.45 7.22 9.74
CA LEU A 367 -14.86 7.36 9.35
C LEU A 367 -15.17 6.84 7.93
N MET A 368 -14.15 6.52 7.10
CA MET A 368 -14.37 5.86 5.81
C MET A 368 -14.56 4.34 5.94
N ASN A 369 -14.36 3.79 7.11
CA ASN A 369 -14.46 2.35 7.35
C ASN A 369 -15.72 2.02 8.15
N ASP A 370 -16.42 0.95 7.73
CA ASP A 370 -17.61 0.45 8.41
C ASP A 370 -17.18 -0.52 9.52
N GLY A 371 -17.12 -0.03 10.77
CA GLY A 371 -16.77 -0.83 11.94
C GLY A 371 -15.28 -0.79 12.32
N PHE A 372 -14.85 -1.78 13.12
CA PHE A 372 -13.53 -1.80 13.77
C PHE A 372 -12.47 -2.61 13.01
N SER A 373 -12.77 -3.08 11.80
CA SER A 373 -11.84 -3.88 11.00
C SER A 373 -11.65 -3.29 9.61
N VAL A 374 -10.44 -3.38 9.08
CA VAL A 374 -10.09 -3.00 7.72
C VAL A 374 -9.35 -4.15 7.06
N SER A 375 -9.71 -4.46 5.82
CA SER A 375 -9.05 -5.49 5.00
C SER A 375 -8.41 -4.81 3.79
N PRO A 376 -7.15 -4.36 3.90
CA PRO A 376 -6.45 -3.73 2.78
C PRO A 376 -6.11 -4.72 1.66
N ASN A 377 -5.95 -5.99 2.01
CA ASN A 377 -5.72 -7.09 1.09
C ASN A 377 -6.67 -8.25 1.41
N VAL A 378 -6.85 -9.16 0.45
CA VAL A 378 -7.75 -10.33 0.59
C VAL A 378 -7.37 -11.22 1.78
N ASP A 379 -6.09 -11.27 2.13
CA ASP A 379 -5.54 -12.22 3.10
C ASP A 379 -5.29 -11.61 4.50
N ALA A 380 -5.55 -10.33 4.71
CA ALA A 380 -5.21 -9.66 5.97
C ALA A 380 -6.31 -8.71 6.45
N THR A 381 -6.88 -9.04 7.61
CA THR A 381 -7.81 -8.17 8.34
C THR A 381 -7.13 -7.61 9.58
N TYR A 382 -7.15 -6.29 9.72
CA TYR A 382 -6.54 -5.57 10.83
C TYR A 382 -7.59 -4.85 11.65
N ASN A 383 -7.31 -4.66 12.95
CA ASN A 383 -8.03 -3.66 13.72
C ASN A 383 -7.75 -2.26 13.13
N ILE A 384 -8.79 -1.47 12.92
CA ILE A 384 -8.69 -0.17 12.23
C ILE A 384 -7.74 0.81 12.94
N PHE A 385 -7.70 0.80 14.28
CA PHE A 385 -6.78 1.68 15.02
C PHE A 385 -5.33 1.24 14.85
N ALA A 386 -5.05 -0.07 14.98
CA ALA A 386 -3.72 -0.62 14.75
C ALA A 386 -3.25 -0.36 13.31
N TYR A 387 -4.14 -0.46 12.34
CA TYR A 387 -3.84 -0.16 10.94
C TYR A 387 -3.55 1.33 10.72
N THR A 388 -4.44 2.22 11.18
CA THR A 388 -4.32 3.67 10.98
C THR A 388 -3.10 4.25 11.68
N PHE A 389 -2.85 3.88 12.93
CA PHE A 389 -1.79 4.48 13.75
C PHE A 389 -0.48 3.69 13.77
N GLY A 390 -0.47 2.43 13.34
CA GLY A 390 0.72 1.57 13.35
C GLY A 390 1.27 1.21 11.98
N GLN A 391 0.44 1.25 10.94
CA GLN A 391 0.90 0.91 9.58
C GLN A 391 0.80 2.09 8.60
N ARG A 392 -0.02 3.12 8.92
CA ARG A 392 -0.27 4.29 8.06
C ARG A 392 0.22 5.60 8.66
N GLU A 393 1.10 5.55 9.65
CA GLU A 393 1.54 6.75 10.37
C GLU A 393 2.20 7.80 9.46
N LEU A 394 2.99 7.40 8.45
CA LEU A 394 3.64 8.35 7.53
C LEU A 394 2.63 9.01 6.60
N LEU A 395 1.69 8.22 6.08
CA LEU A 395 0.61 8.70 5.23
C LEU A 395 -0.31 9.64 6.01
N LEU A 396 -0.61 9.29 7.26
CA LEU A 396 -1.40 10.10 8.17
C LEU A 396 -0.70 11.44 8.50
N LEU A 397 0.60 11.41 8.78
CA LEU A 397 1.41 12.61 9.00
C LEU A 397 1.47 13.50 7.75
N PHE A 398 1.59 12.91 6.57
CA PHE A 398 1.58 13.65 5.31
C PHE A 398 0.21 14.31 5.07
N THR A 399 -0.88 13.59 5.31
CA THR A 399 -2.25 14.14 5.23
C THR A 399 -2.44 15.28 6.23
N ALA A 400 -1.98 15.11 7.47
CA ALA A 400 -2.01 16.17 8.49
C ALA A 400 -1.20 17.39 8.06
N PHE A 401 -0.05 17.19 7.43
CA PHE A 401 0.77 18.26 6.89
C PHE A 401 0.06 19.05 5.77
N LEU A 402 -0.65 18.38 4.88
CA LEU A 402 -1.48 19.03 3.85
C LEU A 402 -2.59 19.88 4.50
N ILE A 403 -3.30 19.34 5.48
CA ILE A 403 -4.35 20.05 6.22
C ILE A 403 -3.75 21.27 6.95
N PHE A 404 -2.62 21.07 7.63
CA PHE A 404 -1.89 22.17 8.29
C PHE A 404 -1.49 23.28 7.30
N ALA A 405 -1.01 22.91 6.11
CA ALA A 405 -0.65 23.88 5.07
C ALA A 405 -1.85 24.69 4.61
N VAL A 406 -3.05 24.08 4.48
CA VAL A 406 -4.30 24.79 4.14
C VAL A 406 -4.70 25.75 5.26
N ILE A 407 -4.62 25.32 6.54
CA ILE A 407 -4.89 26.21 7.67
C ILE A 407 -3.96 27.43 7.63
N LYS A 408 -2.66 27.18 7.43
CA LYS A 408 -1.65 28.26 7.34
C LYS A 408 -1.86 29.17 6.14
N PHE A 409 -2.30 28.63 5.02
CA PHE A 409 -2.65 29.41 3.83
C PHE A 409 -3.79 30.40 4.12
N ILE A 410 -4.89 29.94 4.71
CA ILE A 410 -6.03 30.80 5.06
C ILE A 410 -5.63 31.82 6.14
N GLN A 411 -4.86 31.41 7.14
CA GLN A 411 -4.30 32.30 8.15
C GLN A 411 -3.41 33.38 7.51
N ALA A 412 -2.58 33.01 6.56
CA ALA A 412 -1.68 33.93 5.87
C ALA A 412 -2.44 34.97 5.01
N LEU A 413 -3.54 34.57 4.36
CA LEU A 413 -4.40 35.46 3.59
C LEU A 413 -5.19 36.43 4.49
N THR A 414 -5.82 35.89 5.55
CA THR A 414 -6.76 36.65 6.37
C THR A 414 -6.10 37.39 7.53
N ASN A 415 -4.87 37.02 7.89
CA ASN A 415 -4.20 37.42 9.12
C ASN A 415 -5.00 37.10 10.39
N ARG A 416 -5.80 36.04 10.36
CA ARG A 416 -6.70 35.62 11.42
C ARG A 416 -6.44 34.17 11.77
N TYR A 417 -6.14 33.87 13.03
CA TYR A 417 -5.81 32.51 13.48
C TYR A 417 -7.02 31.59 13.47
N TRP A 418 -8.10 32.01 14.12
CA TRP A 418 -9.32 31.22 14.27
C TRP A 418 -10.10 31.05 12.98
N VAL A 419 -10.09 32.06 12.11
CA VAL A 419 -10.68 31.94 10.75
C VAL A 419 -10.04 30.81 10.00
N GLY A 420 -8.71 30.72 9.98
CA GLY A 420 -8.03 29.61 9.28
C GLY A 420 -8.35 28.26 9.88
N LEU A 421 -8.31 28.13 11.20
CA LEU A 421 -8.56 26.84 11.88
C LEU A 421 -10.02 26.38 11.71
N ILE A 422 -10.99 27.23 12.05
CA ILE A 422 -12.41 26.84 12.06
C ILE A 422 -12.94 26.62 10.65
N SER A 423 -12.49 27.40 9.66
CA SER A 423 -12.86 27.17 8.26
C SER A 423 -12.43 25.80 7.76
N VAL A 424 -11.19 25.37 8.10
CA VAL A 424 -10.69 24.07 7.65
C VAL A 424 -11.37 22.94 8.40
N ILE A 425 -11.65 23.08 9.70
CA ILE A 425 -12.45 22.09 10.45
C ILE A 425 -13.84 21.93 9.80
N ALA A 426 -14.52 23.04 9.49
CA ALA A 426 -15.83 23.02 8.87
C ALA A 426 -15.81 22.34 7.48
N VAL A 427 -14.88 22.74 6.61
CA VAL A 427 -14.74 22.16 5.26
C VAL A 427 -14.37 20.68 5.36
N SER A 428 -13.48 20.29 6.27
CA SER A 428 -13.11 18.88 6.47
C SER A 428 -14.27 18.04 6.96
N ALA A 429 -15.07 18.55 7.91
CA ALA A 429 -16.27 17.89 8.38
C ALA A 429 -17.30 17.67 7.25
N VAL A 430 -17.59 18.72 6.47
CA VAL A 430 -18.47 18.62 5.30
C VAL A 430 -17.93 17.60 4.29
N PHE A 431 -16.62 17.63 4.00
CA PHE A 431 -16.00 16.70 3.08
C PHE A 431 -16.10 15.23 3.56
N VAL A 432 -15.86 14.98 4.85
CA VAL A 432 -15.96 13.64 5.43
C VAL A 432 -17.41 13.13 5.42
N VAL A 433 -18.36 13.94 5.86
CA VAL A 433 -19.79 13.59 5.83
C VAL A 433 -20.27 13.32 4.41
N ALA A 434 -19.94 14.19 3.47
CA ALA A 434 -20.34 14.03 2.07
C ALA A 434 -19.69 12.77 1.42
N ASN A 435 -18.46 12.42 1.79
CA ASN A 435 -17.85 11.14 1.39
C ASN A 435 -18.62 9.96 1.96
N HIS A 436 -18.93 9.97 3.27
CA HIS A 436 -19.71 8.91 3.91
C HIS A 436 -21.07 8.71 3.23
N GLU A 437 -21.83 9.77 3.03
CA GLU A 437 -23.15 9.71 2.37
C GLU A 437 -23.06 9.17 0.94
N LYS A 438 -22.03 9.60 0.18
CA LYS A 438 -21.81 9.08 -1.17
C LYS A 438 -21.40 7.59 -1.15
N ILE A 439 -20.58 7.17 -0.18
CA ILE A 439 -20.21 5.76 0.00
C ILE A 439 -21.45 4.92 0.30
N VAL A 440 -22.32 5.37 1.21
CA VAL A 440 -23.57 4.68 1.55
C VAL A 440 -24.51 4.58 0.33
N ALA A 441 -24.64 5.68 -0.44
CA ALA A 441 -25.56 5.73 -1.58
C ALA A 441 -25.04 5.03 -2.84
N ARG A 442 -23.72 5.07 -3.10
CA ARG A 442 -23.12 4.67 -4.39
C ARG A 442 -21.91 3.76 -4.30
N ASN A 443 -21.47 3.42 -3.09
CA ASN A 443 -20.26 2.62 -2.85
C ASN A 443 -18.98 3.24 -3.43
N GLU A 444 -18.95 4.58 -3.51
CA GLU A 444 -17.82 5.36 -4.03
C GLU A 444 -17.57 6.61 -3.18
N PRO A 445 -16.29 7.01 -2.95
CA PRO A 445 -15.96 8.29 -2.31
C PRO A 445 -16.19 9.46 -3.27
N ILE A 446 -16.03 10.68 -2.77
CA ILE A 446 -16.01 11.89 -3.61
C ILE A 446 -14.70 11.92 -4.39
N LEU A 447 -14.83 12.13 -5.71
CA LEU A 447 -13.71 12.22 -6.64
C LEU A 447 -13.68 13.63 -7.28
N PRO A 448 -12.56 14.07 -7.86
CA PRO A 448 -12.47 15.36 -8.55
C PRO A 448 -13.52 15.54 -9.66
N ALA A 449 -13.91 14.45 -10.31
CA ALA A 449 -14.98 14.45 -11.33
C ALA A 449 -16.34 14.91 -10.77
N ASP A 450 -16.61 14.67 -9.48
CA ASP A 450 -17.85 15.09 -8.83
C ASP A 450 -17.97 16.61 -8.68
N LEU A 451 -16.84 17.33 -8.69
CA LEU A 451 -16.87 18.80 -8.67
C LEU A 451 -17.59 19.40 -9.88
N ALA A 452 -17.63 18.68 -11.01
CA ALA A 452 -18.43 19.07 -12.17
C ALA A 452 -19.93 19.06 -11.87
N MET A 453 -20.39 18.25 -10.91
CA MET A 453 -21.79 18.17 -10.48
C MET A 453 -22.23 19.42 -9.69
N VAL A 454 -21.31 20.19 -9.13
CA VAL A 454 -21.63 21.47 -8.46
C VAL A 454 -22.32 22.43 -9.43
N ARG A 455 -22.10 22.31 -10.75
CA ARG A 455 -22.81 23.10 -11.78
C ARG A 455 -24.31 22.76 -11.88
N VAL A 456 -24.73 21.63 -11.32
CA VAL A 456 -26.10 21.13 -11.30
C VAL A 456 -26.64 21.10 -9.85
N ALA A 457 -26.05 21.90 -8.96
CA ALA A 457 -26.37 21.94 -7.53
C ALA A 457 -27.87 22.12 -7.24
N LYS A 458 -28.58 22.84 -8.09
CA LYS A 458 -30.04 23.04 -7.96
C LYS A 458 -30.83 21.72 -7.87
N ASN A 459 -30.37 20.68 -8.56
CA ASN A 459 -31.02 19.35 -8.50
C ASN A 459 -30.58 18.56 -7.25
N LEU A 460 -29.38 18.82 -6.72
CA LEU A 460 -28.89 18.21 -5.49
C LEU A 460 -29.59 18.74 -4.24
N PHE A 461 -29.95 20.05 -4.26
CA PHE A 461 -30.70 20.69 -3.15
C PHE A 461 -32.08 20.04 -2.91
N GLY A 462 -32.71 19.56 -3.97
CA GLY A 462 -34.02 18.84 -3.89
C GLY A 462 -33.93 17.39 -3.44
N MET A 463 -32.74 16.80 -3.32
CA MET A 463 -32.53 15.40 -2.93
C MET A 463 -32.20 15.22 -1.44
N VAL A 464 -31.91 16.32 -0.72
CA VAL A 464 -31.54 16.32 0.69
C VAL A 464 -32.70 16.84 1.51
N ASP A 465 -33.02 16.15 2.61
CA ASP A 465 -34.11 16.55 3.52
C ASP A 465 -33.91 17.98 4.05
N GLY A 466 -35.00 18.74 4.11
CA GLY A 466 -34.99 20.12 4.59
C GLY A 466 -34.45 20.27 6.03
N VAL A 467 -34.62 19.27 6.89
CA VAL A 467 -34.06 19.24 8.25
C VAL A 467 -32.54 19.23 8.21
N VAL A 468 -31.92 18.49 7.31
CA VAL A 468 -30.45 18.43 7.17
C VAL A 468 -29.91 19.80 6.75
N TRP A 469 -30.60 20.51 5.84
CA TRP A 469 -30.21 21.87 5.46
C TRP A 469 -30.34 22.87 6.61
N LEU A 470 -31.40 22.75 7.44
CA LEU A 470 -31.58 23.60 8.60
C LEU A 470 -30.44 23.37 9.62
N VAL A 471 -30.12 22.11 9.91
CA VAL A 471 -29.01 21.74 10.81
C VAL A 471 -27.67 22.26 10.28
N ALA A 472 -27.41 22.11 8.98
CA ALA A 472 -26.18 22.62 8.35
C ALA A 472 -26.09 24.16 8.46
N LEU A 473 -27.20 24.88 8.21
CA LEU A 473 -27.25 26.34 8.33
C LEU A 473 -27.03 26.81 9.78
N VAL A 474 -27.70 26.18 10.75
CA VAL A 474 -27.53 26.49 12.17
C VAL A 474 -26.09 26.24 12.60
N THR A 475 -25.51 25.10 12.22
CA THR A 475 -24.11 24.78 12.50
C THR A 475 -23.15 25.82 11.91
N LEU A 476 -23.37 26.23 10.66
CA LEU A 476 -22.58 27.26 10.02
C LEU A 476 -22.66 28.61 10.75
N VAL A 477 -23.87 29.03 11.17
CA VAL A 477 -24.07 30.26 11.94
C VAL A 477 -23.34 30.17 13.29
N ILE A 478 -23.44 29.06 13.99
CA ILE A 478 -22.71 28.82 15.26
C ILE A 478 -21.19 28.94 15.03
N LEU A 479 -20.66 28.29 14.01
CA LEU A 479 -19.23 28.36 13.69
C LEU A 479 -18.77 29.79 13.37
N ILE A 480 -19.57 30.55 12.63
CA ILE A 480 -19.27 31.96 12.35
C ILE A 480 -19.25 32.79 13.64
N VAL A 481 -20.27 32.64 14.50
CA VAL A 481 -20.36 33.38 15.79
C VAL A 481 -19.18 33.03 16.70
N VAL A 482 -18.85 31.73 16.82
CA VAL A 482 -17.72 31.27 17.62
C VAL A 482 -16.40 31.81 17.03
N THR A 483 -16.24 31.82 15.72
CA THR A 483 -15.04 32.37 15.07
C THR A 483 -14.87 33.86 15.38
N VAL A 484 -15.93 34.63 15.21
CA VAL A 484 -15.92 36.09 15.51
C VAL A 484 -15.67 36.36 16.97
N TRP A 485 -16.26 35.56 17.86
CA TRP A 485 -16.05 35.65 19.30
C TRP A 485 -14.60 35.35 19.68
N LEU A 486 -14.02 34.26 19.19
CA LEU A 486 -12.64 33.89 19.47
C LEU A 486 -11.63 34.93 18.89
N GLU A 487 -11.87 35.44 17.68
CA GLU A 487 -11.00 36.48 17.08
C GLU A 487 -11.04 37.81 17.88
N LYS A 488 -12.17 38.13 18.51
CA LYS A 488 -12.30 39.34 19.38
C LYS A 488 -11.70 39.12 20.75
N THR A 489 -11.94 37.96 21.40
CA THR A 489 -11.54 37.72 22.79
C THR A 489 -10.13 37.15 22.93
N HIS A 490 -9.68 36.33 21.98
CA HIS A 490 -8.41 35.61 22.03
C HIS A 490 -7.62 35.76 20.70
N PRO A 491 -7.26 36.96 20.26
CA PRO A 491 -6.55 37.16 19.00
C PRO A 491 -5.11 36.62 19.08
N LEU A 492 -4.79 35.60 18.25
CA LEU A 492 -3.48 34.97 18.18
C LEU A 492 -2.68 35.41 16.94
N ARG A 493 -2.61 36.72 16.67
CA ARG A 493 -1.93 37.28 15.48
C ARG A 493 -0.46 36.91 15.38
N ASN A 494 0.25 36.83 16.50
CA ASN A 494 1.67 36.43 16.51
C ASN A 494 1.92 34.99 16.02
N ALA A 495 0.91 34.12 16.10
CA ALA A 495 1.00 32.74 15.59
C ALA A 495 0.90 32.65 14.07
N VAL A 496 0.42 33.67 13.39
CA VAL A 496 0.34 33.75 11.92
C VAL A 496 1.70 34.08 11.32
N GLY A 497 2.57 34.78 12.05
CA GLY A 497 3.91 35.16 11.63
C GLY A 497 4.00 36.51 10.90
N GLY A 498 5.20 36.94 10.58
CA GLY A 498 5.48 38.18 9.84
C GLY A 498 5.16 38.05 8.34
N VAL A 499 5.27 39.18 7.61
CA VAL A 499 4.93 39.25 6.18
C VAL A 499 5.65 38.19 5.35
N THR A 500 6.95 37.97 5.57
CA THR A 500 7.76 37.00 4.85
C THR A 500 7.25 35.54 5.06
N GLN A 501 6.89 35.19 6.29
CA GLN A 501 6.34 33.88 6.62
C GLN A 501 4.96 33.71 6.01
N ARG A 502 4.14 34.76 5.98
CA ARG A 502 2.82 34.73 5.33
C ARG A 502 2.93 34.52 3.83
N LEU A 503 3.82 35.22 3.15
CA LEU A 503 4.09 35.02 1.73
C LEU A 503 4.56 33.58 1.44
N LEU A 504 5.43 33.02 2.32
CA LEU A 504 5.84 31.62 2.19
C LEU A 504 4.66 30.66 2.25
N PHE A 505 3.74 30.82 3.20
CA PHE A 505 2.59 29.92 3.33
C PHE A 505 1.54 30.13 2.22
N VAL A 506 1.39 31.35 1.70
CA VAL A 506 0.53 31.63 0.54
C VAL A 506 1.02 30.89 -0.72
N LEU A 507 2.34 30.71 -0.86
CA LEU A 507 2.92 29.97 -1.98
C LEU A 507 3.00 28.47 -1.70
N LEU A 508 3.31 28.07 -0.48
CA LEU A 508 3.58 26.66 -0.12
C LEU A 508 2.36 25.76 -0.35
N ALA A 509 1.18 26.15 0.12
CA ALA A 509 0.00 25.28 0.01
C ALA A 509 -0.41 25.03 -1.46
N PRO A 510 -0.56 26.03 -2.34
CA PRO A 510 -0.83 25.78 -3.75
C PRO A 510 0.26 24.94 -4.43
N CYS A 511 1.54 25.18 -4.11
CA CYS A 511 2.63 24.36 -4.65
C CYS A 511 2.52 22.88 -4.21
N LEU A 512 2.20 22.62 -2.94
CA LEU A 512 2.00 21.26 -2.44
C LEU A 512 0.83 20.58 -3.16
N PHE A 513 -0.31 21.25 -3.30
CA PHE A 513 -1.46 20.69 -4.02
C PHE A 513 -1.17 20.51 -5.52
N ALA A 514 -0.38 21.39 -6.13
CA ALA A 514 0.06 21.22 -7.51
C ALA A 514 0.93 19.98 -7.72
N THR A 515 1.64 19.50 -6.68
CA THR A 515 2.41 18.25 -6.80
C THR A 515 1.53 17.03 -7.07
N ALA A 516 0.22 17.07 -6.73
CA ALA A 516 -0.72 15.98 -7.00
C ALA A 516 -0.81 15.63 -8.49
N PHE A 517 -0.57 16.58 -9.39
CA PHE A 517 -0.48 16.33 -10.83
C PHE A 517 0.71 15.44 -11.23
N LEU A 518 1.65 15.16 -10.31
CA LEU A 518 2.83 14.34 -10.57
C LEU A 518 2.87 13.04 -9.74
N TRP A 519 1.92 12.83 -8.83
CA TRP A 519 1.95 11.68 -7.92
C TRP A 519 1.87 10.33 -8.65
N ASN A 520 1.09 10.28 -9.73
CA ASN A 520 0.87 9.06 -10.49
C ASN A 520 1.81 8.93 -11.72
N HIS A 521 2.73 9.87 -11.92
CA HIS A 521 3.72 9.81 -12.99
C HIS A 521 4.96 9.04 -12.53
N GLN A 522 5.13 7.84 -13.05
CA GLN A 522 6.29 6.97 -12.74
C GLN A 522 7.62 7.69 -12.98
N ASN A 523 8.61 7.37 -12.15
CA ASN A 523 9.96 7.96 -12.18
C ASN A 523 10.03 9.46 -11.85
N THR A 524 9.01 10.05 -11.26
CA THR A 524 9.07 11.40 -10.69
C THR A 524 9.42 11.36 -9.20
N PRO A 525 10.11 12.42 -8.67
CA PRO A 525 10.39 12.48 -7.24
C PRO A 525 9.12 12.40 -6.37
N PHE A 526 8.01 12.94 -6.86
CA PHE A 526 6.74 12.94 -6.12
C PHE A 526 6.07 11.57 -6.13
N ASN A 527 6.12 10.82 -7.24
CA ASN A 527 5.66 9.43 -7.26
C ASN A 527 6.49 8.56 -6.29
N ASN A 528 7.81 8.75 -6.29
CA ASN A 528 8.69 8.07 -5.36
C ASN A 528 8.36 8.40 -3.90
N LEU A 529 8.05 9.67 -3.59
CA LEU A 529 7.60 10.10 -2.26
C LEU A 529 6.29 9.41 -1.88
N MET A 530 5.28 9.43 -2.74
CA MET A 530 3.97 8.81 -2.45
C MET A 530 4.10 7.30 -2.25
N THR A 531 4.85 6.62 -3.11
CA THR A 531 5.16 5.19 -2.92
C THR A 531 5.88 4.92 -1.61
N SER A 532 6.75 5.82 -1.18
CA SER A 532 7.55 5.65 0.04
C SER A 532 6.76 5.82 1.34
N ILE A 533 5.70 6.61 1.33
CA ILE A 533 4.75 6.71 2.45
C ILE A 533 3.63 5.67 2.35
N ASP A 534 3.79 4.70 1.44
CA ASP A 534 2.86 3.61 1.16
C ASP A 534 1.48 4.09 0.69
N ASP A 535 1.43 5.18 -0.10
CA ASP A 535 0.20 5.55 -0.80
C ASP A 535 -0.13 4.48 -1.86
N GLN A 536 -1.35 3.98 -1.82
CA GLN A 536 -1.85 2.93 -2.70
C GLN A 536 -3.05 3.46 -3.49
N PRO A 537 -2.84 4.17 -4.61
CA PRO A 537 -3.95 4.71 -5.39
C PRO A 537 -4.75 3.57 -6.02
N MET A 538 -5.83 3.18 -5.36
CA MET A 538 -6.72 2.09 -5.79
C MET A 538 -7.70 2.57 -6.85
N PHE A 539 -7.22 2.89 -8.05
CA PHE A 539 -8.07 3.42 -9.14
C PHE A 539 -9.18 2.48 -9.56
N TYR A 540 -8.94 1.17 -9.47
CA TYR A 540 -9.94 0.12 -9.77
C TYR A 540 -11.00 -0.06 -8.69
N ASN A 541 -10.69 0.37 -7.44
CA ASN A 541 -11.61 0.31 -6.30
C ASN A 541 -11.47 1.57 -5.45
N GLN A 542 -12.17 2.61 -5.84
CA GLN A 542 -12.08 3.93 -5.21
C GLN A 542 -12.48 3.91 -3.73
N LEU A 543 -13.44 3.05 -3.36
CA LEU A 543 -13.84 2.87 -1.96
C LEU A 543 -12.69 2.31 -1.13
N SER A 544 -12.04 1.24 -1.60
CA SER A 544 -10.86 0.69 -0.91
C SER A 544 -9.74 1.71 -0.82
N GLY A 545 -9.53 2.51 -1.88
CA GLY A 545 -8.57 3.61 -1.86
C GLY A 545 -8.87 4.64 -0.77
N ALA A 546 -10.11 5.05 -0.60
CA ALA A 546 -10.51 5.98 0.45
C ALA A 546 -10.35 5.38 1.86
N ARG A 547 -10.60 4.09 2.02
CA ARG A 547 -10.42 3.35 3.28
C ARG A 547 -8.97 3.17 3.68
N ILE A 548 -8.08 2.98 2.70
CA ILE A 548 -6.66 2.69 2.90
C ILE A 548 -5.82 3.97 3.00
N ASN A 549 -6.06 4.95 2.14
CA ASN A 549 -5.28 6.19 2.05
C ASN A 549 -5.95 7.38 2.76
N GLY A 550 -7.21 7.23 3.16
CA GLY A 550 -8.05 8.34 3.58
C GLY A 550 -8.66 9.10 2.39
N PRO A 551 -9.80 9.79 2.58
CA PRO A 551 -10.56 10.39 1.48
C PRO A 551 -9.83 11.54 0.79
N LEU A 552 -9.01 12.31 1.51
CA LEU A 552 -8.26 13.44 0.93
C LEU A 552 -7.19 12.97 -0.05
N LEU A 553 -6.37 11.98 0.33
CA LEU A 553 -5.32 11.49 -0.58
C LEU A 553 -5.92 10.72 -1.75
N GLN A 554 -6.97 9.94 -1.53
CA GLN A 554 -7.66 9.27 -2.64
C GLN A 554 -8.27 10.28 -3.61
N PHE A 555 -8.85 11.38 -3.12
CA PHE A 555 -9.29 12.50 -3.96
C PHE A 555 -8.12 13.09 -4.75
N MET A 556 -7.00 13.39 -4.10
CA MET A 556 -5.82 13.98 -4.74
C MET A 556 -5.17 13.05 -5.78
N ASN A 557 -5.14 11.75 -5.53
CA ASN A 557 -4.68 10.74 -6.51
C ASN A 557 -5.50 10.77 -7.82
N ASN A 558 -6.75 11.21 -7.77
CA ASN A 558 -7.62 11.30 -8.94
C ASN A 558 -7.66 12.70 -9.57
N ILE A 559 -6.83 13.67 -9.16
CA ILE A 559 -6.77 15.01 -9.76
C ILE A 559 -6.22 14.97 -11.17
N ASP A 560 -5.11 14.23 -11.37
CA ASP A 560 -4.48 14.09 -12.68
C ASP A 560 -4.78 12.71 -13.29
N VAL A 561 -5.81 12.68 -14.12
CA VAL A 561 -6.12 11.55 -14.98
C VAL A 561 -5.84 11.95 -16.42
N THR A 562 -4.61 11.75 -16.87
CA THR A 562 -4.30 11.83 -18.30
C THR A 562 -4.96 10.64 -19.00
N VAL A 563 -5.97 10.90 -19.84
CA VAL A 563 -6.73 9.84 -20.50
C VAL A 563 -5.87 9.10 -21.51
N MET A 564 -5.24 9.81 -22.42
CA MET A 564 -4.43 9.24 -23.49
C MET A 564 -3.48 10.28 -24.07
N VAL A 565 -2.27 9.89 -24.41
CA VAL A 565 -1.33 10.78 -25.12
C VAL A 565 -1.83 11.03 -26.54
N LYS A 566 -1.80 12.30 -26.96
CA LYS A 566 -2.25 12.71 -28.30
C LYS A 566 -1.37 12.05 -29.39
N PRO A 567 -1.94 11.20 -30.25
CA PRO A 567 -1.19 10.58 -31.34
C PRO A 567 -0.72 11.60 -32.39
N VAL A 568 0.43 11.33 -32.99
CA VAL A 568 0.98 12.16 -34.06
C VAL A 568 0.01 12.22 -35.25
N GLY A 569 -0.14 13.38 -35.88
CA GLY A 569 -1.03 13.55 -37.03
C GLY A 569 -2.52 13.66 -36.70
N TYR A 570 -2.92 13.74 -35.41
CA TYR A 570 -4.31 13.93 -35.04
C TYR A 570 -4.85 15.29 -35.49
N SER A 571 -5.81 15.27 -36.42
CA SER A 571 -6.50 16.46 -36.97
C SER A 571 -7.90 16.05 -37.46
N GLN A 572 -8.78 17.01 -37.68
CA GLN A 572 -10.10 16.77 -38.25
C GLN A 572 -10.00 16.14 -39.67
N GLN A 573 -9.07 16.62 -40.46
CA GLN A 573 -8.84 16.08 -41.81
C GLN A 573 -8.40 14.59 -41.77
N THR A 574 -7.48 14.25 -40.87
CA THR A 574 -7.03 12.87 -40.69
C THR A 574 -8.18 11.97 -40.24
N MET A 575 -8.99 12.44 -39.28
CA MET A 575 -10.14 11.68 -38.80
C MET A 575 -11.19 11.44 -39.88
N THR A 576 -11.47 12.44 -40.70
CA THR A 576 -12.40 12.30 -41.84
C THR A 576 -11.85 11.31 -42.89
N ALA A 577 -10.54 11.34 -43.17
CA ALA A 577 -9.92 10.39 -44.08
C ALA A 577 -9.99 8.94 -43.55
N ILE A 578 -9.80 8.72 -42.23
CA ILE A 578 -9.93 7.42 -41.58
C ILE A 578 -11.36 6.89 -41.71
N VAL A 579 -12.35 7.71 -41.39
CA VAL A 579 -13.77 7.31 -41.53
C VAL A 579 -14.08 6.90 -42.99
N ARG A 580 -13.65 7.69 -43.97
CA ARG A 580 -13.82 7.37 -45.39
C ARG A 580 -13.15 6.07 -45.80
N LYS A 581 -11.93 5.83 -45.31
CA LYS A 581 -11.18 4.58 -45.57
C LYS A 581 -11.97 3.35 -45.07
N TYR A 582 -12.40 3.37 -43.82
CA TYR A 582 -13.09 2.22 -43.24
C TYR A 582 -14.56 2.12 -43.67
N HIS A 583 -15.14 3.18 -44.19
CA HIS A 583 -16.46 3.12 -44.87
C HIS A 583 -16.34 2.29 -46.18
N LEU A 584 -15.28 2.47 -46.97
CA LEU A 584 -15.00 1.65 -48.15
C LEU A 584 -14.74 0.18 -47.76
N ASP A 585 -14.00 -0.05 -46.67
CA ASP A 585 -13.81 -1.42 -46.13
C ASP A 585 -15.14 -2.05 -45.69
N ALA A 586 -16.03 -1.30 -45.06
CA ALA A 586 -17.38 -1.76 -44.69
C ALA A 586 -18.17 -2.17 -45.92
N GLN A 587 -18.17 -1.37 -47.00
CA GLN A 587 -18.81 -1.73 -48.26
C GLN A 587 -18.27 -3.06 -48.84
N GLN A 588 -16.96 -3.26 -48.79
CA GLN A 588 -16.32 -4.49 -49.26
C GLN A 588 -16.73 -5.69 -48.43
N ILE A 589 -16.73 -5.57 -47.09
CA ILE A 589 -17.13 -6.64 -46.18
C ILE A 589 -18.61 -6.99 -46.36
N ASN A 590 -19.45 -5.95 -46.54
CA ASN A 590 -20.91 -6.09 -46.64
C ASN A 590 -21.39 -6.73 -47.94
N ARG A 591 -20.56 -6.81 -49.01
CA ARG A 591 -20.86 -7.60 -50.21
C ARG A 591 -21.00 -9.07 -49.93
N GLN A 592 -20.39 -9.58 -48.88
CA GLN A 592 -20.37 -11.01 -48.51
C GLN A 592 -21.29 -11.32 -47.32
N ARG A 593 -21.93 -10.30 -46.71
CA ARG A 593 -22.75 -10.45 -45.51
C ARG A 593 -24.24 -10.13 -45.79
N THR A 594 -25.13 -10.98 -45.29
CA THR A 594 -26.55 -10.89 -45.58
C THR A 594 -27.37 -10.34 -44.44
N ASN A 595 -26.99 -10.57 -43.20
CA ASN A 595 -27.79 -10.28 -42.03
C ASN A 595 -27.62 -8.82 -41.55
N SER A 596 -28.60 -8.34 -40.77
CA SER A 596 -28.50 -7.08 -40.05
C SER A 596 -28.11 -7.34 -38.60
N PHE A 597 -27.09 -6.67 -38.10
CA PHE A 597 -26.60 -6.86 -36.73
C PHE A 597 -27.70 -6.52 -35.71
N SER A 598 -28.43 -5.41 -35.93
CA SER A 598 -29.52 -4.95 -35.06
C SER A 598 -30.76 -5.87 -35.02
N LYS A 599 -30.87 -6.81 -35.97
CA LYS A 599 -31.97 -7.81 -35.99
C LYS A 599 -31.57 -9.10 -35.27
N GLN A 600 -30.32 -9.27 -34.86
CA GLN A 600 -29.84 -10.41 -34.09
C GLN A 600 -30.12 -10.25 -32.60
N THR A 601 -30.21 -11.32 -31.84
CA THR A 601 -30.06 -11.29 -30.40
C THR A 601 -28.62 -11.66 -30.07
N ILE A 602 -27.88 -10.73 -29.51
CA ILE A 602 -26.47 -10.91 -29.14
C ILE A 602 -26.36 -10.86 -27.63
N ILE A 603 -25.77 -11.90 -27.04
CA ILE A 603 -25.54 -12.01 -25.60
C ILE A 603 -24.05 -12.02 -25.35
N PHE A 604 -23.52 -10.97 -24.71
CA PHE A 604 -22.18 -10.99 -24.14
C PHE A 604 -22.30 -11.52 -22.72
N ASN A 605 -21.70 -12.69 -22.48
CA ASN A 605 -21.67 -13.33 -21.17
C ASN A 605 -20.25 -13.30 -20.62
N LEU A 606 -19.96 -12.29 -19.83
CA LEU A 606 -18.78 -12.25 -18.99
C LEU A 606 -19.02 -13.17 -17.79
N SER A 607 -18.23 -14.24 -17.71
CA SER A 607 -18.27 -15.19 -16.59
C SER A 607 -17.17 -14.82 -15.59
N GLU A 608 -17.57 -14.41 -14.40
CA GLU A 608 -16.70 -13.98 -13.32
C GLU A 608 -15.69 -15.08 -12.95
N SER A 609 -14.40 -14.69 -12.89
CA SER A 609 -13.27 -15.55 -12.53
C SER A 609 -13.31 -16.93 -13.19
N PHE A 610 -13.50 -17.00 -14.52
CA PHE A 610 -13.67 -18.26 -15.24
C PHE A 610 -12.47 -18.57 -16.14
N ALA A 611 -11.76 -19.64 -15.80
CA ALA A 611 -10.74 -20.28 -16.65
C ALA A 611 -10.48 -21.71 -16.18
N ASN A 612 -10.08 -22.61 -17.08
CA ASN A 612 -9.69 -23.97 -16.67
C ASN A 612 -8.36 -23.96 -15.91
N PRO A 613 -8.33 -24.26 -14.60
CA PRO A 613 -7.13 -24.21 -13.78
C PRO A 613 -6.05 -25.21 -14.18
N GLN A 614 -6.38 -26.28 -14.93
CA GLN A 614 -5.41 -27.25 -15.42
C GLN A 614 -4.42 -26.66 -16.45
N ARG A 615 -4.66 -25.43 -16.95
CA ARG A 615 -3.69 -24.73 -17.81
C ARG A 615 -2.61 -23.99 -17.00
N VAL A 616 -2.84 -23.77 -15.73
CA VAL A 616 -1.83 -23.12 -14.86
C VAL A 616 -0.67 -24.09 -14.64
N PRO A 617 0.57 -23.71 -14.91
CA PRO A 617 1.72 -24.58 -14.72
C PRO A 617 1.79 -25.11 -13.27
N GLY A 618 1.96 -26.43 -13.14
CA GLY A 618 2.03 -27.09 -11.84
C GLY A 618 0.70 -27.47 -11.20
N VAL A 619 -0.45 -27.13 -11.82
CA VAL A 619 -1.78 -27.50 -11.31
C VAL A 619 -2.32 -28.73 -12.04
N GLN A 620 -2.74 -29.74 -11.26
CA GLN A 620 -3.41 -30.95 -11.75
C GLN A 620 -4.64 -31.21 -10.90
N LEU A 621 -5.76 -31.51 -11.53
CA LEU A 621 -7.02 -31.86 -10.88
C LEU A 621 -7.36 -33.33 -11.08
N LYS A 622 -8.15 -33.92 -10.17
CA LYS A 622 -8.65 -35.27 -10.25
C LYS A 622 -9.53 -35.47 -11.48
N ASN A 623 -10.42 -34.51 -11.79
CA ASN A 623 -11.32 -34.51 -12.95
C ASN A 623 -11.26 -33.13 -13.63
N ASN A 624 -11.60 -33.09 -14.95
CA ASN A 624 -11.81 -31.83 -15.66
C ASN A 624 -13.11 -31.16 -15.14
N PRO A 625 -13.03 -29.93 -14.60
CA PRO A 625 -14.22 -29.27 -14.07
C PRO A 625 -15.14 -28.67 -15.16
N VAL A 626 -14.66 -28.47 -16.40
CA VAL A 626 -15.38 -27.78 -17.47
C VAL A 626 -15.45 -28.56 -18.78
N PRO A 627 -15.95 -29.83 -18.76
CA PRO A 627 -15.97 -30.69 -19.94
C PRO A 627 -16.89 -30.17 -21.04
N TYR A 628 -18.04 -29.59 -20.70
CA TYR A 628 -19.03 -29.11 -21.67
C TYR A 628 -18.58 -27.84 -22.38
N ILE A 629 -18.08 -26.84 -21.62
CA ILE A 629 -17.55 -25.59 -22.19
C ILE A 629 -16.30 -25.88 -23.04
N THR A 630 -15.44 -26.82 -22.62
CA THR A 630 -14.30 -27.28 -23.43
C THR A 630 -14.77 -27.86 -24.76
N LYS A 631 -15.85 -28.67 -24.77
CA LYS A 631 -16.46 -29.24 -25.98
C LYS A 631 -17.01 -28.12 -26.87
N LEU A 632 -17.77 -27.17 -26.31
CA LEU A 632 -18.32 -26.01 -27.04
C LEU A 632 -17.22 -25.18 -27.71
N SER A 633 -16.17 -24.84 -27.01
CA SER A 633 -15.03 -24.07 -27.56
C SER A 633 -14.34 -24.81 -28.72
N LYS A 634 -14.20 -26.13 -28.63
CA LYS A 634 -13.64 -26.95 -29.71
C LYS A 634 -14.57 -27.10 -30.94
N GLN A 635 -15.86 -27.23 -30.73
CA GLN A 635 -16.82 -27.46 -31.81
C GLN A 635 -17.30 -26.18 -32.50
N ASN A 636 -17.28 -25.03 -31.80
CA ASN A 636 -17.70 -23.73 -32.29
C ASN A 636 -16.51 -22.77 -32.52
N THR A 637 -16.79 -21.52 -32.78
CA THR A 637 -15.78 -20.46 -32.75
C THR A 637 -15.30 -20.33 -31.30
N GLY A 638 -14.07 -20.69 -31.01
CA GLY A 638 -13.57 -20.67 -29.62
C GLY A 638 -12.05 -20.87 -29.53
N GLY A 639 -11.52 -20.62 -28.35
CA GLY A 639 -10.09 -20.66 -28.05
C GLY A 639 -9.80 -20.03 -26.69
N LEU A 640 -8.71 -19.30 -26.60
CA LEU A 640 -8.29 -18.59 -25.38
C LEU A 640 -8.41 -17.08 -25.56
N MET A 641 -8.94 -16.41 -24.55
CA MET A 641 -8.93 -14.95 -24.46
C MET A 641 -7.78 -14.52 -23.54
N ILE A 642 -7.05 -13.52 -23.96
CA ILE A 642 -6.03 -12.88 -23.12
C ILE A 642 -6.71 -11.77 -22.32
N SER A 643 -6.77 -11.99 -21.03
CA SER A 643 -7.26 -11.01 -20.07
C SER A 643 -6.19 -9.96 -19.79
N SER A 644 -6.58 -8.71 -19.63
CA SER A 644 -5.71 -7.65 -19.07
C SER A 644 -5.58 -7.75 -17.55
N GLY A 645 -6.41 -8.58 -16.89
CA GLY A 645 -6.45 -8.77 -15.44
C GLY A 645 -5.98 -10.13 -14.99
N TYR A 646 -5.42 -10.19 -13.78
CA TYR A 646 -5.16 -11.41 -13.01
C TYR A 646 -5.63 -11.16 -11.58
N GLY A 647 -6.55 -11.97 -11.08
CA GLY A 647 -7.16 -11.78 -9.77
C GLY A 647 -8.09 -10.56 -9.64
N GLY A 648 -8.48 -9.96 -10.78
CA GLY A 648 -9.36 -8.80 -10.83
C GLY A 648 -9.32 -8.10 -12.18
N GLY A 649 -10.11 -7.01 -12.33
CA GLY A 649 -10.15 -6.22 -13.56
C GLY A 649 -11.39 -6.46 -14.43
N THR A 650 -12.44 -7.07 -13.89
CA THR A 650 -13.70 -7.40 -14.59
C THR A 650 -14.26 -6.24 -15.41
N ALA A 651 -14.33 -5.03 -14.82
CA ALA A 651 -14.86 -3.84 -15.52
C ALA A 651 -14.01 -3.44 -16.76
N ASN A 652 -12.74 -3.77 -16.78
CA ASN A 652 -11.84 -3.52 -17.89
C ASN A 652 -12.11 -4.46 -19.07
N MET A 653 -12.34 -5.75 -18.78
CA MET A 653 -12.76 -6.74 -19.79
C MET A 653 -14.10 -6.35 -20.39
N GLU A 654 -15.02 -5.92 -19.55
CA GLU A 654 -16.33 -5.44 -19.92
C GLU A 654 -16.25 -4.19 -20.81
N TYR A 655 -15.43 -3.19 -20.44
CA TYR A 655 -15.18 -1.98 -21.23
C TYR A 655 -14.65 -2.33 -22.63
N MET A 656 -13.63 -3.17 -22.71
CA MET A 656 -13.03 -3.59 -23.99
C MET A 656 -14.04 -4.31 -24.87
N ALA A 657 -14.81 -5.24 -24.29
CA ALA A 657 -15.81 -6.01 -25.03
C ALA A 657 -16.95 -5.13 -25.56
N LEU A 658 -17.44 -4.18 -24.74
CA LEU A 658 -18.56 -3.32 -25.12
C LEU A 658 -18.19 -2.21 -26.09
N THR A 659 -16.96 -1.68 -26.01
CA THR A 659 -16.51 -0.56 -26.85
C THR A 659 -15.67 -0.98 -28.04
N GLY A 660 -14.97 -2.08 -27.96
CA GLY A 660 -13.95 -2.49 -28.93
C GLY A 660 -12.63 -1.72 -28.79
N PHE A 661 -12.42 -0.92 -27.71
CA PHE A 661 -11.16 -0.22 -27.40
C PHE A 661 -10.26 -1.05 -26.52
N VAL A 662 -8.94 -0.79 -26.59
CA VAL A 662 -7.94 -1.47 -25.77
C VAL A 662 -7.44 -0.55 -24.64
N LEU A 663 -7.12 -1.15 -23.49
CA LEU A 663 -6.60 -0.42 -22.33
C LEU A 663 -5.21 0.14 -22.58
N THR A 664 -4.37 -0.57 -23.30
CA THR A 664 -2.96 -0.22 -23.53
C THR A 664 -2.75 1.09 -24.30
N ASN A 665 -3.76 1.62 -24.94
CA ASN A 665 -3.72 2.95 -25.55
C ASN A 665 -3.94 4.08 -24.56
N PHE A 666 -4.51 3.79 -23.38
CA PHE A 666 -4.68 4.78 -22.32
C PHE A 666 -3.38 5.06 -21.57
N SER A 667 -3.34 6.20 -20.91
CA SER A 667 -2.28 6.52 -19.95
C SER A 667 -2.33 5.56 -18.74
N PRO A 668 -1.21 5.24 -18.12
CA PRO A 668 -1.16 4.47 -16.87
C PRO A 668 -1.99 5.08 -15.72
N THR A 669 -2.29 6.36 -15.78
CA THR A 669 -3.14 7.06 -14.81
C THR A 669 -4.64 6.79 -15.00
N LEU A 670 -5.02 6.06 -16.06
CA LEU A 670 -6.39 5.65 -16.36
C LEU A 670 -6.52 4.13 -16.45
N PRO A 671 -6.28 3.38 -15.38
CA PRO A 671 -6.36 1.93 -15.38
C PRO A 671 -7.79 1.39 -15.41
N THR A 672 -8.81 2.19 -15.05
CA THR A 672 -10.21 1.75 -14.99
C THR A 672 -11.14 2.75 -15.69
N PRO A 673 -11.36 2.60 -17.00
CA PRO A 673 -12.20 3.53 -17.76
C PRO A 673 -13.62 3.70 -17.20
N TYR A 674 -14.21 2.67 -16.58
CA TYR A 674 -15.53 2.74 -15.99
C TYR A 674 -15.66 3.85 -14.94
N THR A 675 -14.74 3.93 -14.02
CA THR A 675 -14.79 4.88 -12.89
C THR A 675 -14.17 6.24 -13.23
N GLN A 676 -13.18 6.27 -14.14
CA GLN A 676 -12.38 7.47 -14.39
C GLN A 676 -12.72 8.20 -15.70
N LEU A 677 -13.29 7.50 -16.70
CA LEU A 677 -13.50 8.05 -18.04
C LEU A 677 -14.98 8.14 -18.43
N VAL A 678 -15.70 7.02 -18.38
CA VAL A 678 -17.04 6.90 -19.00
C VAL A 678 -18.03 7.94 -18.49
N ASN A 679 -17.98 8.27 -17.19
CA ASN A 679 -18.86 9.26 -16.58
C ASN A 679 -18.64 10.67 -17.13
N ASN A 680 -17.41 10.99 -17.55
CA ASN A 680 -17.00 12.32 -18.02
C ASN A 680 -17.26 12.50 -19.53
N LEU A 681 -17.48 11.43 -20.26
CA LEU A 681 -17.76 11.50 -21.70
C LEU A 681 -19.23 11.77 -21.97
N LYS A 682 -19.50 12.69 -22.90
CA LYS A 682 -20.85 12.97 -23.39
C LYS A 682 -21.40 11.80 -24.22
N ASN A 683 -20.57 11.21 -25.05
CA ASN A 683 -20.91 10.09 -25.92
C ASN A 683 -19.89 8.95 -25.70
N ASN A 684 -20.39 7.77 -25.39
CA ASN A 684 -19.59 6.57 -25.19
C ASN A 684 -20.05 5.53 -26.23
N PRO A 685 -19.34 5.35 -27.35
CA PRO A 685 -19.74 4.35 -28.33
C PRO A 685 -19.67 2.96 -27.71
N SER A 686 -20.72 2.18 -27.95
CA SER A 686 -20.79 0.81 -27.48
C SER A 686 -21.62 -0.05 -28.45
N ILE A 687 -21.41 -1.36 -28.40
CA ILE A 687 -22.22 -2.32 -29.16
C ILE A 687 -23.70 -2.20 -28.81
N ALA A 688 -24.05 -1.85 -27.57
CA ALA A 688 -25.44 -1.72 -27.12
C ALA A 688 -26.25 -0.73 -27.97
N GLN A 689 -25.62 0.37 -28.45
CA GLN A 689 -26.25 1.40 -29.26
C GLN A 689 -26.62 0.97 -30.69
N GLN A 690 -26.18 -0.23 -31.12
CA GLN A 690 -26.54 -0.81 -32.42
C GLN A 690 -27.94 -1.48 -32.39
N PHE A 691 -28.53 -1.61 -31.20
CA PHE A 691 -29.77 -2.33 -30.98
C PHE A 691 -30.89 -1.38 -30.49
N LYS A 692 -32.13 -1.66 -30.89
CA LYS A 692 -33.32 -0.93 -30.39
C LYS A 692 -33.62 -1.24 -28.92
N SER A 693 -33.14 -2.37 -28.40
CA SER A 693 -33.25 -2.77 -27.00
C SER A 693 -31.93 -3.34 -26.52
N ALA A 694 -31.40 -2.77 -25.44
CA ALA A 694 -30.22 -3.23 -24.80
C ALA A 694 -30.44 -3.36 -23.29
N ILE A 695 -30.09 -4.50 -22.71
CA ILE A 695 -30.24 -4.77 -21.27
C ILE A 695 -28.93 -5.30 -20.67
N ALA A 696 -28.72 -4.99 -19.40
CA ALA A 696 -27.66 -5.59 -18.61
C ALA A 696 -28.26 -6.41 -17.46
N ILE A 697 -27.58 -7.49 -17.09
CA ILE A 697 -27.95 -8.36 -15.98
C ILE A 697 -26.70 -8.61 -15.14
N HIS A 698 -26.78 -8.30 -13.84
CA HIS A 698 -25.71 -8.57 -12.89
C HIS A 698 -26.31 -8.98 -11.54
N PRO A 699 -26.23 -10.26 -11.13
CA PRO A 699 -26.89 -10.75 -9.92
C PRO A 699 -26.15 -10.35 -8.64
N TYR A 700 -25.78 -9.07 -8.53
CA TYR A 700 -25.06 -8.48 -7.42
C TYR A 700 -25.40 -6.98 -7.27
N ASN A 701 -24.59 -6.20 -6.53
CA ASN A 701 -24.80 -4.77 -6.33
C ASN A 701 -24.50 -3.99 -7.63
N GLY A 702 -25.48 -3.26 -8.15
CA GLY A 702 -25.36 -2.49 -9.39
C GLY A 702 -24.46 -1.25 -9.29
N ALA A 703 -24.14 -0.77 -8.08
CA ALA A 703 -23.23 0.37 -7.89
C ALA A 703 -21.75 -0.02 -8.07
N PHE A 704 -21.44 -1.32 -8.04
CA PHE A 704 -20.06 -1.79 -8.20
C PHE A 704 -19.49 -1.37 -9.57
N TYR A 705 -18.31 -0.73 -9.58
CA TYR A 705 -17.71 -0.06 -10.74
C TYR A 705 -18.61 1.05 -11.35
N ASN A 706 -19.53 1.59 -10.57
CA ASN A 706 -20.51 2.59 -11.06
C ASN A 706 -21.32 2.14 -12.29
N ARG A 707 -21.62 0.83 -12.39
CA ARG A 707 -22.31 0.24 -13.55
C ARG A 707 -23.65 0.88 -13.86
N THR A 708 -24.41 1.34 -12.86
CA THR A 708 -25.68 2.02 -13.07
C THR A 708 -25.55 3.22 -14.01
N GLU A 709 -24.57 4.08 -13.81
CA GLU A 709 -24.33 5.24 -14.66
C GLU A 709 -23.60 4.86 -15.96
N VAL A 710 -22.61 3.95 -15.86
CA VAL A 710 -21.85 3.48 -17.02
C VAL A 710 -22.75 2.85 -18.08
N TYR A 711 -23.66 1.95 -17.68
CA TYR A 711 -24.58 1.31 -18.61
C TYR A 711 -25.56 2.28 -19.23
N ARG A 712 -26.05 3.25 -18.47
CA ARG A 712 -26.87 4.34 -19.00
C ARG A 712 -26.11 5.12 -20.09
N LYS A 713 -24.83 5.43 -19.86
CA LYS A 713 -23.95 6.12 -20.83
C LYS A 713 -23.65 5.26 -22.06
N PHE A 714 -23.65 3.95 -21.95
CA PHE A 714 -23.47 3.01 -23.07
C PHE A 714 -24.76 2.77 -23.86
N GLY A 715 -25.91 3.34 -23.45
CA GLY A 715 -27.18 3.17 -24.13
C GLY A 715 -27.90 1.86 -23.75
N ILE A 716 -27.63 1.32 -22.56
CA ILE A 716 -28.36 0.21 -21.99
C ILE A 716 -29.65 0.71 -21.34
N ASP A 717 -30.83 0.24 -21.82
CA ASP A 717 -32.13 0.74 -21.40
C ASP A 717 -32.56 0.26 -20.03
N ARG A 718 -32.21 -0.99 -19.69
CA ARG A 718 -32.61 -1.64 -18.44
C ARG A 718 -31.41 -2.39 -17.82
N PHE A 719 -31.22 -2.20 -16.53
CA PHE A 719 -30.21 -2.91 -15.77
C PHE A 719 -30.88 -3.68 -14.62
N LEU A 720 -30.80 -5.02 -14.70
CA LEU A 720 -31.28 -5.94 -13.69
C LEU A 720 -30.17 -6.23 -12.72
N TYR A 721 -30.34 -5.86 -11.45
CA TYR A 721 -29.39 -6.12 -10.35
C TYR A 721 -30.15 -6.23 -9.02
N LEU A 722 -29.46 -6.70 -7.95
CA LEU A 722 -30.07 -6.81 -6.62
C LEU A 722 -30.42 -5.44 -6.06
N GLY A 723 -31.70 -5.25 -5.73
CA GLY A 723 -32.23 -3.98 -5.24
C GLY A 723 -32.65 -2.98 -6.33
N SER A 724 -32.57 -3.34 -7.62
CA SER A 724 -33.03 -2.46 -8.70
C SER A 724 -34.56 -2.50 -8.86
N LYS A 725 -35.09 -1.47 -9.55
CA LYS A 725 -36.51 -1.50 -10.01
C LYS A 725 -36.80 -2.62 -11.02
N TYR A 726 -35.75 -3.22 -11.60
CA TYR A 726 -35.83 -4.40 -12.45
C TYR A 726 -35.18 -5.57 -11.71
N PRO A 727 -35.93 -6.29 -10.84
CA PRO A 727 -35.33 -7.24 -9.92
C PRO A 727 -34.76 -8.48 -10.63
N ILE A 728 -33.65 -9.00 -10.06
CA ILE A 728 -33.19 -10.35 -10.37
C ILE A 728 -34.25 -11.34 -9.85
N ARG A 729 -34.70 -12.22 -10.72
CA ARG A 729 -35.60 -13.33 -10.38
C ARG A 729 -34.80 -14.62 -10.12
N HIS A 730 -35.49 -15.71 -9.70
CA HIS A 730 -34.89 -17.04 -9.53
C HIS A 730 -33.62 -17.03 -8.62
N GLN A 731 -33.66 -16.28 -7.53
CA GLN A 731 -32.49 -16.04 -6.66
C GLN A 731 -32.05 -17.31 -5.91
N LYS A 732 -31.34 -18.21 -6.58
CA LYS A 732 -30.77 -19.43 -5.99
C LYS A 732 -29.27 -19.31 -5.79
N LYS A 733 -28.79 -19.74 -4.63
CA LYS A 733 -27.38 -19.95 -4.30
C LYS A 733 -27.04 -21.44 -4.36
N ILE A 734 -25.78 -21.77 -4.43
CA ILE A 734 -25.31 -23.17 -4.37
C ILE A 734 -24.70 -23.38 -2.98
N ASP A 735 -25.21 -24.37 -2.27
CA ASP A 735 -24.75 -24.78 -0.95
C ASP A 735 -24.52 -23.57 0.00
N ARG A 736 -23.29 -23.31 0.44
CA ARG A 736 -22.93 -22.22 1.33
C ARG A 736 -22.37 -20.98 0.62
N SER A 737 -22.35 -20.97 -0.73
CA SER A 737 -21.85 -19.82 -1.49
C SER A 737 -22.61 -18.53 -1.13
N PRO A 738 -21.92 -17.39 -0.91
CA PRO A 738 -22.61 -16.12 -0.67
C PRO A 738 -23.25 -15.55 -1.93
N TYR A 739 -22.86 -16.02 -3.11
CA TYR A 739 -23.27 -15.49 -4.41
C TYR A 739 -24.44 -16.24 -5.02
N LEU A 740 -25.22 -15.53 -5.84
CA LEU A 740 -26.24 -16.16 -6.68
C LEU A 740 -25.58 -16.99 -7.80
N SER A 741 -26.19 -18.14 -8.12
CA SER A 741 -25.65 -19.08 -9.08
C SER A 741 -25.67 -18.56 -10.52
N ASP A 742 -24.83 -19.09 -11.38
CA ASP A 742 -24.86 -18.84 -12.82
C ASP A 742 -26.13 -19.40 -13.47
N GLN A 743 -26.70 -20.46 -12.91
CA GLN A 743 -28.04 -20.93 -13.29
C GLN A 743 -29.12 -19.85 -13.09
N THR A 744 -29.09 -19.13 -11.95
CA THR A 744 -29.93 -17.94 -11.71
C THR A 744 -29.71 -16.88 -12.79
N SER A 745 -28.46 -16.60 -13.12
CA SER A 745 -28.09 -15.62 -14.14
C SER A 745 -28.65 -15.96 -15.50
N TYR A 746 -28.49 -17.21 -15.94
CA TYR A 746 -29.01 -17.71 -17.23
C TYR A 746 -30.53 -17.78 -17.26
N GLN A 747 -31.17 -18.12 -16.15
CA GLN A 747 -32.64 -18.11 -16.09
C GLN A 747 -33.20 -16.69 -16.28
N ASN A 748 -32.55 -15.68 -15.68
CA ASN A 748 -32.95 -14.29 -15.92
C ASN A 748 -32.70 -13.84 -17.36
N VAL A 749 -31.70 -14.36 -18.07
CA VAL A 749 -31.52 -14.15 -19.51
C VAL A 749 -32.68 -14.78 -20.29
N LEU A 750 -33.04 -16.03 -19.99
CA LEU A 750 -34.16 -16.74 -20.65
C LEU A 750 -35.48 -15.97 -20.48
N ASP A 751 -35.79 -15.45 -19.30
CA ASP A 751 -36.97 -14.60 -19.05
C ASP A 751 -36.98 -13.36 -19.98
N GLN A 752 -35.82 -12.74 -20.21
CA GLN A 752 -35.71 -11.61 -21.13
C GLN A 752 -35.85 -12.01 -22.60
N LEU A 753 -35.51 -13.23 -22.94
CA LEU A 753 -35.69 -13.77 -24.29
C LEU A 753 -37.14 -14.11 -24.56
N THR A 754 -37.91 -14.63 -23.62
CA THR A 754 -39.32 -15.04 -23.78
C THR A 754 -40.21 -13.83 -24.07
N ASN A 755 -39.95 -12.70 -23.46
CA ASN A 755 -40.85 -11.53 -23.46
C ASN A 755 -40.51 -10.47 -24.55
N TYR A 756 -39.68 -10.78 -25.53
CA TYR A 756 -39.29 -9.81 -26.56
C TYR A 756 -38.90 -10.50 -27.87
N HIS A 757 -39.51 -10.11 -28.98
CA HIS A 757 -39.36 -10.78 -30.29
C HIS A 757 -38.44 -10.05 -31.29
N GLY A 758 -37.94 -8.86 -30.98
CA GLY A 758 -36.99 -8.10 -31.83
C GLY A 758 -35.54 -8.47 -31.63
N GLY A 759 -34.62 -7.85 -32.36
CA GLY A 759 -33.21 -7.92 -32.12
C GLY A 759 -32.84 -7.18 -30.83
N ARG A 760 -31.98 -7.77 -30.02
CA ARG A 760 -31.64 -7.28 -28.68
C ARG A 760 -30.18 -7.52 -28.34
N PHE A 761 -29.59 -6.59 -27.63
CA PHE A 761 -28.31 -6.81 -26.95
C PHE A 761 -28.52 -7.15 -25.47
N ILE A 762 -27.83 -8.17 -24.96
CA ILE A 762 -27.82 -8.52 -23.53
C ILE A 762 -26.38 -8.58 -23.06
N ASN A 763 -26.03 -7.74 -22.07
CA ASN A 763 -24.76 -7.83 -21.34
C ASN A 763 -25.01 -8.56 -20.01
N LEU A 764 -24.52 -9.77 -19.91
CA LEU A 764 -24.59 -10.58 -18.68
C LEU A 764 -23.22 -10.60 -18.02
N VAL A 765 -23.16 -10.20 -16.77
CA VAL A 765 -21.98 -10.30 -15.90
C VAL A 765 -22.35 -11.17 -14.71
N THR A 766 -21.79 -12.37 -14.61
CA THR A 766 -22.12 -13.30 -13.52
C THR A 766 -21.31 -12.98 -12.24
N MET A 767 -21.55 -13.74 -11.15
CA MET A 767 -20.90 -13.47 -9.86
C MET A 767 -20.53 -14.74 -9.08
N GLN A 768 -20.98 -15.92 -9.53
CA GLN A 768 -20.87 -17.17 -8.77
C GLN A 768 -19.46 -17.50 -8.32
N ASN A 769 -18.46 -17.29 -9.19
CA ASN A 769 -17.08 -17.69 -8.98
C ASN A 769 -16.20 -16.56 -8.39
N HIS A 770 -16.79 -15.49 -7.87
CA HIS A 770 -16.06 -14.40 -7.24
C HIS A 770 -15.45 -14.86 -5.91
N PHE A 771 -14.26 -14.29 -5.54
CA PHE A 771 -13.65 -14.58 -4.25
C PHE A 771 -14.57 -14.21 -3.06
N PRO A 772 -14.33 -14.72 -1.85
CA PRO A 772 -13.17 -15.49 -1.39
C PRO A 772 -13.23 -16.96 -1.79
N TYR A 773 -12.06 -17.58 -1.85
CA TYR A 773 -11.90 -19.03 -1.99
C TYR A 773 -11.43 -19.62 -0.66
N ASN A 774 -11.21 -20.94 -0.54
CA ASN A 774 -10.85 -21.68 0.67
C ASN A 774 -11.90 -21.66 1.81
N GLN A 775 -13.13 -21.34 1.49
CA GLN A 775 -14.24 -21.30 2.46
C GLN A 775 -15.09 -22.58 2.46
N HIS A 776 -14.75 -23.56 1.65
CA HIS A 776 -15.48 -24.81 1.46
C HIS A 776 -16.97 -24.56 1.16
N PHE A 777 -17.25 -23.72 0.21
CA PHE A 777 -18.62 -23.33 -0.16
C PHE A 777 -19.44 -24.47 -0.70
N TYR A 778 -18.82 -25.44 -1.38
CA TYR A 778 -19.50 -26.47 -2.13
C TYR A 778 -19.37 -27.85 -1.47
N ASN A 779 -20.43 -28.66 -1.53
CA ASN A 779 -20.45 -29.99 -0.92
C ASN A 779 -19.62 -31.01 -1.74
N GLU A 780 -19.47 -30.85 -3.05
CA GLU A 780 -18.80 -31.80 -3.98
C GLU A 780 -17.30 -31.49 -4.20
N ILE A 781 -16.64 -30.73 -3.31
CA ILE A 781 -15.23 -30.34 -3.46
C ILE A 781 -14.31 -31.52 -3.76
N SER A 782 -14.51 -32.68 -3.16
CA SER A 782 -13.67 -33.88 -3.33
C SER A 782 -13.64 -34.41 -4.76
N LYS A 783 -14.64 -34.09 -5.59
CA LYS A 783 -14.76 -34.55 -6.97
C LYS A 783 -13.78 -33.84 -7.91
N TYR A 784 -13.50 -32.52 -7.65
CA TYR A 784 -12.65 -31.68 -8.50
C TYR A 784 -11.39 -31.20 -7.77
N GLN A 785 -11.00 -31.87 -6.70
CA GLN A 785 -9.84 -31.50 -5.91
C GLN A 785 -8.54 -31.58 -6.71
N ALA A 786 -7.63 -30.64 -6.38
CA ALA A 786 -6.30 -30.62 -6.94
C ALA A 786 -5.48 -31.82 -6.40
N THR A 787 -4.88 -32.57 -7.29
CA THR A 787 -3.90 -33.62 -6.95
C THR A 787 -2.51 -33.00 -6.79
N LYS A 788 -2.18 -31.96 -7.57
CA LYS A 788 -0.94 -31.19 -7.53
C LYS A 788 -1.22 -29.70 -7.69
N VAL A 789 -0.47 -28.86 -7.01
CA VAL A 789 -0.44 -27.41 -7.16
C VAL A 789 1.00 -26.89 -7.23
N SER A 790 1.20 -25.70 -7.80
CA SER A 790 2.50 -25.00 -7.79
C SER A 790 2.87 -24.53 -6.38
N ALA A 791 4.15 -24.35 -6.12
CA ALA A 791 4.64 -23.81 -4.84
C ALA A 791 3.98 -22.45 -4.54
N GLY A 792 3.59 -22.22 -3.29
CA GLY A 792 2.91 -20.98 -2.88
C GLY A 792 1.42 -20.90 -3.26
N THR A 793 0.86 -21.91 -3.93
CA THR A 793 -0.57 -22.00 -4.25
C THR A 793 -1.34 -22.70 -3.13
N ASP A 794 -2.41 -22.06 -2.63
CA ASP A 794 -3.31 -22.73 -1.68
C ASP A 794 -4.20 -23.74 -2.38
N LYS A 795 -4.01 -25.00 -2.01
CA LYS A 795 -4.76 -26.13 -2.58
C LYS A 795 -6.27 -26.04 -2.32
N SER A 796 -6.68 -25.54 -1.16
CA SER A 796 -8.08 -25.39 -0.79
C SER A 796 -8.78 -24.36 -1.68
N SER A 797 -8.12 -23.23 -1.96
CA SER A 797 -8.62 -22.22 -2.88
C SER A 797 -8.81 -22.76 -4.30
N VAL A 798 -7.88 -23.58 -4.80
CA VAL A 798 -8.01 -24.23 -6.11
C VAL A 798 -9.18 -25.20 -6.15
N ASN A 799 -9.43 -25.93 -5.05
CA ASN A 799 -10.54 -26.87 -4.95
C ASN A 799 -11.91 -26.16 -5.00
N ASP A 800 -12.07 -25.09 -4.21
CA ASP A 800 -13.29 -24.28 -4.22
C ASP A 800 -13.53 -23.66 -5.60
N PHE A 801 -12.49 -23.08 -6.20
CA PHE A 801 -12.57 -22.50 -7.54
C PHE A 801 -12.96 -23.55 -8.61
N ALA A 802 -12.29 -24.70 -8.62
CA ALA A 802 -12.56 -25.76 -9.60
C ALA A 802 -14.00 -26.29 -9.48
N THR A 803 -14.53 -26.41 -8.26
CA THR A 803 -15.92 -26.82 -8.04
C THR A 803 -16.91 -25.75 -8.47
N GLY A 804 -16.62 -24.48 -8.20
CA GLY A 804 -17.45 -23.35 -8.63
C GLY A 804 -17.61 -23.29 -10.16
N ILE A 805 -16.50 -23.37 -10.90
CA ILE A 805 -16.56 -23.35 -12.38
C ILE A 805 -17.21 -24.59 -12.97
N HIS A 806 -17.21 -25.73 -12.25
CA HIS A 806 -17.98 -26.90 -12.67
C HIS A 806 -19.51 -26.62 -12.67
N HIS A 807 -20.00 -25.98 -11.64
CA HIS A 807 -21.42 -25.56 -11.62
C HIS A 807 -21.74 -24.56 -12.71
N THR A 808 -20.81 -23.70 -13.14
CA THR A 808 -20.96 -22.86 -14.34
C THR A 808 -21.05 -23.70 -15.60
N ASP A 809 -20.24 -24.76 -15.75
CA ASP A 809 -20.24 -25.67 -16.89
C ASP A 809 -21.60 -26.39 -17.04
N GLU A 810 -22.17 -26.88 -15.93
CA GLU A 810 -23.52 -27.50 -15.91
C GLU A 810 -24.65 -26.49 -16.22
N ALA A 811 -24.60 -25.28 -15.64
CA ALA A 811 -25.56 -24.22 -15.90
C ALA A 811 -25.51 -23.78 -17.37
N MET A 812 -24.33 -23.70 -17.97
CA MET A 812 -24.14 -23.39 -19.38
C MET A 812 -24.76 -24.47 -20.28
N LYS A 813 -24.59 -25.74 -19.93
CA LYS A 813 -25.22 -26.84 -20.69
C LYS A 813 -26.72 -26.70 -20.75
N GLN A 814 -27.36 -26.38 -19.62
CA GLN A 814 -28.82 -26.17 -19.55
C GLN A 814 -29.20 -24.93 -20.35
N PHE A 815 -28.46 -23.85 -20.27
CA PHE A 815 -28.72 -22.59 -20.97
C PHE A 815 -28.66 -22.80 -22.51
N ILE A 816 -27.62 -23.42 -23.03
CA ILE A 816 -27.46 -23.70 -24.46
C ILE A 816 -28.59 -24.60 -24.98
N THR A 817 -28.94 -25.62 -24.19
CA THR A 817 -30.09 -26.50 -24.54
C THR A 817 -31.41 -25.72 -24.61
N ALA A 818 -31.62 -24.75 -23.74
CA ALA A 818 -32.82 -23.92 -23.73
C ALA A 818 -32.88 -22.96 -24.91
N ILE A 819 -31.77 -22.25 -25.24
CA ILE A 819 -31.78 -21.30 -26.37
C ILE A 819 -31.88 -21.97 -27.73
N ASP A 820 -31.45 -23.26 -27.88
CA ASP A 820 -31.62 -24.02 -29.14
C ASP A 820 -33.09 -24.35 -29.48
N LYS A 821 -34.00 -24.27 -28.51
CA LYS A 821 -35.42 -24.44 -28.71
C LYS A 821 -36.13 -23.14 -29.17
N ILE A 822 -35.39 -21.99 -29.13
CA ILE A 822 -35.98 -20.69 -29.46
C ILE A 822 -35.83 -20.43 -30.96
N GLU A 823 -36.97 -20.19 -31.64
CA GLU A 823 -37.05 -19.98 -33.10
C GLU A 823 -36.80 -18.52 -33.47
N ARG A 824 -35.57 -18.01 -33.15
CA ARG A 824 -35.06 -16.72 -33.59
C ARG A 824 -33.53 -16.71 -33.43
N PRO A 825 -32.83 -15.82 -34.15
CA PRO A 825 -31.38 -15.87 -34.15
C PRO A 825 -30.80 -15.35 -32.82
N ILE A 826 -30.14 -16.23 -32.08
CA ILE A 826 -29.43 -15.94 -30.79
C ILE A 826 -28.00 -16.37 -30.93
N THR A 827 -27.10 -15.44 -30.60
CA THR A 827 -25.64 -15.71 -30.53
C THR A 827 -25.10 -15.31 -29.19
N VAL A 828 -24.42 -16.23 -28.53
CA VAL A 828 -23.78 -16.04 -27.21
C VAL A 828 -22.28 -15.93 -27.41
N VAL A 829 -21.69 -14.86 -26.93
CA VAL A 829 -20.22 -14.68 -26.75
C VAL A 829 -19.95 -14.90 -25.27
N PHE A 830 -19.44 -16.08 -24.93
CA PHE A 830 -19.05 -16.44 -23.57
C PHE A 830 -17.54 -16.19 -23.41
N TYR A 831 -17.14 -15.57 -22.33
CA TYR A 831 -15.74 -15.37 -21.98
C TYR A 831 -15.55 -15.25 -20.47
N GLY A 832 -14.48 -15.89 -19.94
CA GLY A 832 -14.04 -15.66 -18.58
C GLY A 832 -13.26 -14.34 -18.50
N ASP A 833 -13.49 -13.54 -17.48
CA ASP A 833 -12.84 -12.23 -17.37
C ASP A 833 -11.36 -12.32 -16.96
N HIS A 834 -11.03 -13.11 -15.94
CA HIS A 834 -9.66 -13.36 -15.47
C HIS A 834 -9.55 -14.66 -14.68
N LEU A 835 -8.32 -15.13 -14.46
CA LEU A 835 -8.02 -16.15 -13.46
C LEU A 835 -8.08 -15.55 -12.04
N PRO A 836 -8.45 -16.33 -11.02
CA PRO A 836 -8.34 -15.89 -9.63
C PRO A 836 -6.86 -15.73 -9.23
N GLY A 837 -6.56 -14.76 -8.36
CA GLY A 837 -5.21 -14.47 -7.87
C GLY A 837 -4.74 -15.43 -6.76
N ILE A 838 -4.93 -16.74 -6.95
CA ILE A 838 -4.66 -17.79 -5.93
C ILE A 838 -3.42 -18.64 -6.21
N TYR A 839 -2.73 -18.38 -7.32
CA TYR A 839 -1.60 -19.20 -7.76
C TYR A 839 -0.27 -18.56 -7.36
N GLY A 840 0.64 -19.37 -6.80
CA GLY A 840 1.99 -18.96 -6.40
C GLY A 840 3.01 -18.92 -7.54
N ASN A 841 2.55 -18.91 -8.80
CA ASN A 841 3.40 -18.88 -9.99
C ASN A 841 4.13 -17.54 -10.14
N GLU A 842 5.29 -17.56 -10.82
CA GLU A 842 6.02 -16.36 -11.15
C GLU A 842 5.42 -15.66 -12.38
N MET A 843 4.96 -14.43 -12.23
CA MET A 843 4.36 -13.66 -13.32
C MET A 843 5.32 -13.47 -14.50
N THR A 844 6.61 -13.26 -14.24
CA THR A 844 7.64 -13.10 -15.28
C THR A 844 7.83 -14.33 -16.16
N LYS A 845 7.56 -15.51 -15.62
CA LYS A 845 7.71 -16.80 -16.30
C LYS A 845 6.39 -17.30 -16.87
N ASP A 846 5.36 -17.29 -16.06
CA ASP A 846 4.07 -17.92 -16.31
C ASP A 846 2.98 -16.91 -16.71
N GLY A 847 3.29 -15.64 -16.81
CA GLY A 847 2.34 -14.55 -16.98
C GLY A 847 1.34 -14.75 -18.11
N LEU A 848 1.76 -15.25 -19.27
CA LEU A 848 0.82 -15.54 -20.35
C LEU A 848 -0.23 -16.56 -19.91
N LYS A 849 0.19 -17.63 -19.19
CA LYS A 849 -0.73 -18.68 -18.73
C LYS A 849 -1.68 -18.17 -17.64
N LEU A 850 -1.24 -17.25 -16.84
CA LEU A 850 -2.04 -16.62 -15.79
C LEU A 850 -3.07 -15.61 -16.32
N HIS A 851 -2.91 -15.18 -17.58
CA HIS A 851 -3.85 -14.28 -18.27
C HIS A 851 -4.74 -14.99 -19.31
N GLU A 852 -4.61 -16.31 -19.48
CA GLU A 852 -5.43 -17.10 -20.41
C GLU A 852 -6.76 -17.50 -19.78
N THR A 853 -7.88 -17.03 -20.35
CA THR A 853 -9.23 -17.47 -19.99
C THR A 853 -9.89 -18.19 -21.15
N ASP A 854 -10.99 -18.90 -20.88
CA ASP A 854 -11.74 -19.62 -21.92
C ASP A 854 -12.76 -18.72 -22.59
N TYR A 855 -12.92 -18.84 -23.90
CA TYR A 855 -14.03 -18.23 -24.60
C TYR A 855 -14.60 -19.13 -25.69
N PHE A 856 -15.87 -18.90 -26.05
CA PHE A 856 -16.49 -19.43 -27.25
C PHE A 856 -17.59 -18.51 -27.76
N ILE A 857 -17.94 -18.60 -29.06
CA ILE A 857 -19.10 -17.94 -29.65
C ILE A 857 -20.01 -19.05 -30.17
N TYR A 858 -21.23 -19.09 -29.65
CA TYR A 858 -22.25 -20.08 -29.99
C TYR A 858 -23.47 -19.42 -30.61
N SER A 859 -23.85 -19.83 -31.81
CA SER A 859 -25.14 -19.44 -32.41
C SER A 859 -26.12 -20.58 -32.27
N ASN A 860 -27.36 -20.28 -31.80
CA ASN A 860 -28.40 -21.32 -31.65
C ASN A 860 -28.78 -21.97 -32.99
N ARG A 861 -29.52 -23.06 -32.92
CA ARG A 861 -29.94 -23.79 -34.12
C ARG A 861 -30.57 -22.89 -35.17
N TYR A 862 -31.53 -22.05 -34.79
CA TYR A 862 -32.21 -21.13 -35.69
C TYR A 862 -31.24 -20.14 -36.36
N ALA A 863 -30.32 -19.57 -35.62
CA ALA A 863 -29.30 -18.63 -36.17
C ALA A 863 -28.41 -19.34 -37.23
N ARG A 864 -28.00 -20.57 -36.96
CA ARG A 864 -27.19 -21.36 -37.92
C ARG A 864 -27.97 -21.67 -39.21
N GLU A 865 -29.22 -22.01 -39.12
CA GLU A 865 -30.09 -22.20 -40.26
C GLU A 865 -30.35 -20.92 -41.07
N HIS A 866 -30.20 -19.73 -40.44
CA HIS A 866 -30.37 -18.40 -41.01
C HIS A 866 -29.04 -17.65 -41.24
N GLY A 867 -27.97 -18.35 -41.56
CA GLY A 867 -26.75 -17.77 -42.09
C GLY A 867 -25.62 -17.49 -41.08
N ALA A 868 -25.81 -17.79 -39.77
CA ALA A 868 -24.72 -17.75 -38.83
C ALA A 868 -23.74 -18.91 -39.05
N ARG A 869 -22.43 -18.68 -39.01
CA ARG A 869 -21.41 -19.68 -39.31
C ARG A 869 -20.24 -19.63 -38.33
N ASN A 870 -19.84 -20.77 -37.81
CA ASN A 870 -18.61 -20.90 -37.04
C ASN A 870 -17.37 -20.68 -37.92
N PHE A 871 -16.31 -20.15 -37.33
CA PHE A 871 -15.03 -20.01 -37.99
C PHE A 871 -13.90 -20.43 -37.05
N LYS A 872 -12.75 -20.84 -37.62
CA LYS A 872 -11.57 -21.32 -36.87
C LYS A 872 -10.33 -20.46 -37.09
N GLN A 873 -10.38 -19.56 -38.08
CA GLN A 873 -9.25 -18.73 -38.39
C GLN A 873 -9.10 -17.61 -37.36
N LYS A 874 -7.90 -17.44 -36.79
CA LYS A 874 -7.56 -16.44 -35.76
C LYS A 874 -8.37 -16.53 -34.46
N THR A 875 -8.70 -17.74 -34.05
CA THR A 875 -9.48 -17.98 -32.83
C THR A 875 -8.65 -18.57 -31.68
N ALA A 876 -7.40 -18.97 -31.92
CA ALA A 876 -6.57 -19.57 -30.85
C ALA A 876 -6.31 -18.61 -29.71
N TYR A 877 -6.02 -17.33 -30.03
CA TYR A 877 -5.89 -16.24 -29.06
C TYR A 877 -6.66 -15.01 -29.53
N VAL A 878 -7.45 -14.42 -28.65
CA VAL A 878 -8.22 -13.19 -28.86
C VAL A 878 -8.13 -12.29 -27.62
N ALA A 879 -8.61 -11.03 -27.71
CA ALA A 879 -8.83 -10.16 -26.56
C ALA A 879 -10.28 -9.66 -26.56
N PRO A 880 -10.81 -9.11 -25.45
CA PRO A 880 -12.21 -8.68 -25.37
C PRO A 880 -12.59 -7.66 -26.44
N ASN A 881 -11.69 -6.79 -26.88
CA ASN A 881 -11.93 -5.80 -27.94
C ASN A 881 -12.23 -6.43 -29.32
N ASP A 882 -11.94 -7.71 -29.50
CA ASP A 882 -12.18 -8.43 -30.75
C ASP A 882 -13.66 -8.93 -30.88
N PHE A 883 -14.38 -9.02 -29.77
CA PHE A 883 -15.69 -9.69 -29.73
C PHE A 883 -16.77 -9.01 -30.58
N ILE A 884 -16.76 -7.68 -30.75
CA ILE A 884 -17.70 -6.99 -31.64
C ILE A 884 -17.51 -7.45 -33.07
N ALA A 885 -16.27 -7.48 -33.56
CA ALA A 885 -15.94 -7.93 -34.91
C ALA A 885 -16.23 -9.43 -35.11
N MET A 886 -15.91 -10.23 -34.10
CA MET A 886 -16.16 -11.69 -34.14
C MET A 886 -17.64 -12.01 -34.12
N ALA A 887 -18.47 -11.32 -33.31
CA ALA A 887 -19.92 -11.51 -33.28
C ALA A 887 -20.58 -11.12 -34.61
N ALA A 888 -20.13 -10.00 -35.21
CA ALA A 888 -20.60 -9.59 -36.53
C ALA A 888 -20.23 -10.62 -37.64
N LYS A 889 -19.04 -11.22 -37.54
CA LYS A 889 -18.58 -12.27 -38.46
C LYS A 889 -19.36 -13.57 -38.26
N GLN A 890 -19.52 -14.01 -37.01
CA GLN A 890 -20.27 -15.22 -36.64
C GLN A 890 -21.74 -15.18 -37.12
N THR A 891 -22.39 -14.02 -36.94
CA THR A 891 -23.80 -13.81 -37.34
C THR A 891 -23.98 -13.48 -38.81
N ASN A 892 -22.87 -13.39 -39.57
CA ASN A 892 -22.90 -12.97 -40.98
C ASN A 892 -23.56 -11.57 -41.16
N SER A 893 -23.37 -10.69 -40.20
CA SER A 893 -24.03 -9.38 -40.16
C SER A 893 -23.21 -8.29 -40.86
N LYS A 894 -23.91 -7.39 -41.56
CA LYS A 894 -23.35 -6.18 -42.16
C LYS A 894 -22.78 -5.29 -41.05
N VAL A 895 -21.73 -4.52 -41.40
CA VAL A 895 -20.94 -3.66 -40.48
C VAL A 895 -20.96 -2.20 -40.94
N ASP A 896 -20.86 -1.29 -39.99
CA ASP A 896 -20.55 0.12 -40.23
C ASP A 896 -19.04 0.35 -40.37
N TRP A 897 -18.62 1.61 -40.59
CA TRP A 897 -17.19 1.94 -40.72
C TRP A 897 -16.38 1.61 -39.47
N TYR A 898 -16.95 1.83 -38.26
CA TYR A 898 -16.25 1.54 -37.01
C TYR A 898 -16.08 0.03 -36.78
N GLN A 899 -17.14 -0.72 -37.02
CA GLN A 899 -17.07 -2.19 -36.98
C GLN A 899 -16.15 -2.75 -38.07
N ALA A 900 -16.03 -2.09 -39.23
CA ALA A 900 -15.06 -2.46 -40.25
C ALA A 900 -13.61 -2.22 -39.77
N LEU A 901 -13.33 -1.07 -39.10
CA LEU A 901 -12.03 -0.87 -38.44
C LEU A 901 -11.74 -1.99 -37.44
N LEU A 902 -12.69 -2.30 -36.52
CA LEU A 902 -12.52 -3.39 -35.55
C LEU A 902 -12.30 -4.75 -36.25
N THR A 903 -12.98 -5.00 -37.38
CA THR A 903 -12.79 -6.21 -38.16
C THR A 903 -11.35 -6.29 -38.72
N ARG A 904 -10.79 -5.17 -39.23
CA ARG A 904 -9.40 -5.14 -39.70
C ARG A 904 -8.40 -5.29 -38.55
N VAL A 905 -8.68 -4.67 -37.38
CA VAL A 905 -7.85 -4.84 -36.18
C VAL A 905 -7.78 -6.32 -35.80
N TYR A 906 -8.94 -6.98 -35.65
CA TYR A 906 -9.02 -8.40 -35.35
C TYR A 906 -8.32 -9.28 -36.40
N GLU A 907 -8.54 -9.02 -37.71
CA GLU A 907 -8.02 -9.87 -38.77
C GLU A 907 -6.51 -9.68 -39.05
N GLN A 908 -5.96 -8.48 -38.86
CA GLN A 908 -4.61 -8.15 -39.32
C GLN A 908 -3.59 -7.93 -38.21
N LEU A 909 -4.02 -7.53 -37.01
CA LEU A 909 -3.12 -7.39 -35.86
C LEU A 909 -3.00 -8.70 -35.08
N PRO A 910 -1.86 -8.95 -34.40
CA PRO A 910 -1.83 -9.89 -33.28
C PRO A 910 -2.69 -9.33 -32.12
N VAL A 911 -3.05 -10.18 -31.16
CA VAL A 911 -3.83 -9.78 -29.98
C VAL A 911 -3.10 -8.68 -29.23
N ILE A 912 -3.79 -7.56 -29.00
CA ILE A 912 -3.24 -6.41 -28.27
C ILE A 912 -3.51 -6.61 -26.78
N THR A 913 -2.47 -6.58 -25.96
CA THR A 913 -2.58 -6.75 -24.51
C THR A 913 -1.55 -5.90 -23.77
N GLU A 914 -1.68 -5.83 -22.48
CA GLU A 914 -0.68 -5.30 -21.57
C GLU A 914 0.50 -6.26 -21.43
N ASP A 915 1.54 -5.87 -20.69
CA ASP A 915 2.68 -6.74 -20.45
C ASP A 915 2.32 -7.83 -19.44
N VAL A 916 1.82 -8.95 -19.95
CA VAL A 916 1.42 -10.13 -19.16
C VAL A 916 2.56 -10.77 -18.36
N GLN A 917 3.81 -10.35 -18.57
CA GLN A 917 4.98 -10.84 -17.85
C GLN A 917 5.57 -9.80 -16.87
N ALA A 918 4.92 -8.64 -16.73
CA ALA A 918 5.39 -7.64 -15.79
C ALA A 918 5.22 -8.14 -14.34
N SER A 919 6.34 -8.24 -13.62
CA SER A 919 6.33 -8.46 -12.19
C SER A 919 5.92 -7.16 -11.48
N GLY A 920 4.81 -7.16 -10.79
CA GLY A 920 4.34 -6.01 -10.03
C GLY A 920 2.88 -6.15 -9.69
N ASN A 921 2.42 -5.36 -8.74
CA ASN A 921 1.03 -5.34 -8.31
C ASN A 921 0.07 -5.49 -9.49
N VAL A 922 -0.96 -6.29 -9.32
CA VAL A 922 -2.09 -6.54 -10.24
C VAL A 922 -2.64 -5.26 -10.89
N ASN A 923 -2.23 -4.11 -10.37
CA ASN A 923 -2.67 -2.77 -10.73
C ASN A 923 -1.60 -1.91 -11.42
N ALA A 924 -0.39 -2.42 -11.62
CA ALA A 924 0.64 -1.73 -12.38
C ALA A 924 0.41 -1.98 -13.88
N TYR A 925 -0.55 -1.27 -14.44
CA TYR A 925 -0.74 -1.24 -15.90
C TYR A 925 0.48 -0.60 -16.54
N ASN A 926 1.38 -1.45 -17.06
CA ASN A 926 2.51 -0.97 -17.84
C ASN A 926 2.00 -0.40 -19.17
N SER A 927 2.36 0.82 -19.46
CA SER A 927 2.04 1.53 -20.71
C SER A 927 2.62 0.90 -21.98
N ASN A 928 3.32 -0.23 -21.85
CA ASN A 928 3.96 -0.92 -22.96
C ASN A 928 3.03 -1.98 -23.56
N SER A 929 2.35 -1.66 -24.65
CA SER A 929 1.59 -2.63 -25.43
C SER A 929 2.46 -3.84 -25.81
N ARG A 930 1.90 -5.04 -25.61
CA ARG A 930 2.41 -6.30 -26.12
C ARG A 930 1.43 -6.88 -27.13
N PHE A 931 1.94 -7.74 -27.99
CA PHE A 931 1.18 -8.32 -29.07
C PHE A 931 1.38 -9.83 -29.07
N ILE A 932 0.29 -10.59 -28.95
CA ILE A 932 0.35 -12.05 -28.88
C ILE A 932 -0.11 -12.64 -30.22
N THR A 933 0.77 -13.44 -30.82
CA THR A 933 0.45 -14.15 -32.07
C THR A 933 -0.49 -15.32 -31.82
N GLN A 934 -1.13 -15.87 -32.86
CA GLN A 934 -1.97 -17.06 -32.76
C GLN A 934 -1.21 -18.34 -32.33
N LYS A 935 0.12 -18.28 -32.22
CA LYS A 935 1.00 -19.34 -31.65
C LYS A 935 1.46 -19.05 -30.23
N GLY A 936 0.93 -18.00 -29.58
CA GLY A 936 1.30 -17.63 -28.20
C GLY A 936 2.65 -16.89 -28.08
N LYS A 937 3.29 -16.48 -29.18
CA LYS A 937 4.53 -15.69 -29.12
C LYS A 937 4.22 -14.24 -28.78
N ILE A 938 4.90 -13.70 -27.77
CA ILE A 938 4.80 -12.30 -27.33
C ILE A 938 5.73 -11.45 -28.19
N LEU A 939 5.20 -10.38 -28.78
CA LEU A 939 5.92 -9.40 -29.61
C LEU A 939 5.86 -8.02 -28.98
N LYS A 940 6.88 -7.21 -29.23
CA LYS A 940 6.90 -5.75 -28.98
C LYS A 940 6.39 -5.00 -30.21
N GLU A 941 5.95 -3.74 -30.05
CA GLU A 941 5.41 -2.92 -31.13
C GLU A 941 6.40 -2.71 -32.29
N ASN A 942 7.69 -2.60 -31.99
CA ASN A 942 8.74 -2.45 -33.03
C ASN A 942 8.86 -3.66 -33.96
N GLN A 943 8.38 -4.83 -33.54
CA GLN A 943 8.38 -6.09 -34.32
C GLN A 943 7.16 -6.24 -35.25
N LEU A 944 6.21 -5.31 -35.19
CA LEU A 944 5.07 -5.27 -36.10
C LEU A 944 5.51 -4.82 -37.51
N THR A 945 4.84 -5.34 -38.56
CA THR A 945 5.05 -4.91 -39.95
C THR A 945 4.60 -3.45 -40.16
N LYS A 946 5.07 -2.79 -41.20
CA LYS A 946 4.66 -1.42 -41.56
C LYS A 946 3.13 -1.30 -41.69
N LYS A 947 2.47 -2.30 -42.30
CA LYS A 947 1.00 -2.33 -42.49
C LYS A 947 0.28 -2.44 -41.14
N GLN A 948 0.80 -3.29 -40.26
CA GLN A 948 0.24 -3.44 -38.90
C GLN A 948 0.40 -2.17 -38.06
N LYS A 949 1.56 -1.50 -38.12
CA LYS A 949 1.80 -0.22 -37.44
C LYS A 949 0.86 0.87 -37.93
N ALA A 950 0.62 0.96 -39.24
CA ALA A 950 -0.33 1.91 -39.82
C ALA A 950 -1.77 1.67 -39.33
N LEU A 951 -2.22 0.40 -39.29
CA LEU A 951 -3.53 0.05 -38.78
C LEU A 951 -3.67 0.35 -37.27
N LEU A 952 -2.65 0.00 -36.49
CA LEU A 952 -2.60 0.33 -35.06
C LEU A 952 -2.66 1.84 -34.82
N HIS A 953 -2.00 2.62 -35.66
CA HIS A 953 -2.04 4.08 -35.59
C HIS A 953 -3.42 4.65 -35.89
N ASP A 954 -4.11 4.17 -36.92
CA ASP A 954 -5.50 4.53 -37.21
C ASP A 954 -6.42 4.21 -36.02
N TYR A 955 -6.25 3.03 -35.45
CA TYR A 955 -7.04 2.59 -34.30
C TYR A 955 -6.80 3.47 -33.05
N ARG A 956 -5.53 3.83 -32.78
CA ARG A 956 -5.18 4.79 -31.71
C ARG A 956 -5.77 6.17 -31.93
N LEU A 957 -5.76 6.66 -33.17
CA LEU A 957 -6.36 7.95 -33.53
C LEU A 957 -7.86 7.98 -33.27
N VAL A 958 -8.59 6.92 -33.63
CA VAL A 958 -10.03 6.79 -33.39
C VAL A 958 -10.31 6.71 -31.89
N GLN A 959 -9.59 5.87 -31.15
CA GLN A 959 -9.75 5.77 -29.71
C GLN A 959 -9.45 7.10 -29.02
N TYR A 960 -8.37 7.79 -29.40
CA TYR A 960 -8.04 9.11 -28.88
C TYR A 960 -9.13 10.14 -29.15
N ASP A 961 -9.62 10.22 -30.41
CA ASP A 961 -10.67 11.17 -30.78
C ASP A 961 -11.91 11.01 -29.92
N VAL A 962 -12.31 9.75 -29.68
CA VAL A 962 -13.51 9.42 -28.89
C VAL A 962 -13.32 9.68 -27.40
N THR A 963 -12.13 9.43 -26.84
CA THR A 963 -11.92 9.38 -25.38
C THR A 963 -11.25 10.63 -24.81
N ALA A 964 -10.34 11.26 -25.56
CA ALA A 964 -9.52 12.39 -25.11
C ALA A 964 -9.48 13.54 -26.12
N GLY A 965 -9.93 13.31 -27.35
CA GLY A 965 -9.83 14.24 -28.45
C GLY A 965 -11.02 15.21 -28.56
N LYS A 966 -11.23 15.72 -29.78
CA LYS A 966 -12.30 16.68 -30.07
C LYS A 966 -13.60 16.05 -30.55
N HIS A 967 -13.72 14.72 -30.53
CA HIS A 967 -14.90 13.94 -30.89
C HIS A 967 -15.38 14.17 -32.33
N TYR A 968 -14.46 14.33 -33.29
CA TYR A 968 -14.78 14.54 -34.71
C TYR A 968 -15.57 13.37 -35.31
N VAL A 969 -15.18 12.12 -34.95
CA VAL A 969 -15.82 10.92 -35.52
C VAL A 969 -17.11 10.50 -34.80
N VAL A 970 -17.35 10.98 -33.58
CA VAL A 970 -18.54 10.58 -32.78
C VAL A 970 -19.87 10.90 -33.49
N LYS A 971 -19.93 12.00 -34.23
CA LYS A 971 -21.09 12.35 -35.04
C LYS A 971 -21.29 11.44 -36.25
N MET A 972 -20.25 10.72 -36.67
CA MET A 972 -20.24 9.83 -37.83
C MET A 972 -20.42 8.35 -37.41
N MET A 973 -20.43 8.06 -36.10
CA MET A 973 -20.74 6.74 -35.55
C MET A 973 -22.25 6.46 -35.43
N LYS A 974 -23.08 7.50 -35.53
CA LYS A 974 -24.54 7.40 -35.59
C LYS A 974 -24.99 7.26 -37.03
#